data_ae9065bfa1d746a94aabc8ba6412a2e0
#
_entry.id   ae9065bfa1d746a94aabc8ba6412a2e0
#
_cell.length_a   1.000
_cell.length_b   1.000
_cell.length_c   1.000
_cell.angle_alpha   90.00
_cell.angle_beta   90.00
_cell.angle_gamma   90.00
#
_symmetry.space_group_name_H-M   'P 1'
#
loop_
_entity.id
_entity.type
_entity.pdbx_description
1 polymer ?
#
loop_
_entity_poly.entity_id
_entity_poly.type
_entity_poly.pdbx_seq_one_letter_code
_entity_poly.pdbx_strand_id
1 'polypeptide(L)'
;MITLIVILVFTSILLGIYISIKAFGTGGKRAKVFEDIYFSFEDVNEIGVAYTKKGDYSAILKMDNPVRKYSADTDGYYEFTSLLASVLQVLGEGYAIHKQDIFVRKNFNMSSIAGKDTDVRKRFLSDAYFKFFNGRPYIDSETYLTITQRGRNGGLKAYDADKWRDFQVKIQKVHDRLKSENINCRFLTGDECQDYTERFFAVDFNNEVVSMNDFKVESEKIGMGDDQLKIYSLLDVDDPGLPGTLRPYADINVNNSVMPQDLLSDLSTLPDVDTLIYNQVIFLPNQKREILKLEKKKNRHASIPNPNNQIAVEDINNVLNEVARDGKQFVYAHYNLIVKTPADKNLQKITNCLENLLARYCMHLSKRAYNQLELFVASFPGNCYELNADYDRFLTLSDPALCLMYKERQQKGDDTNLKCYYTDRQGVPMPVDVSGKEGKIRYTDNSNFFVLGPSGSGKSFFMNTVMRQYYEQDTDIVIVDTGDSYEGLCSYFEGIYITYSKEHPISMNPFKIEKAEYEQNFQAKKDFLRNIIFLIFKGNDGPTKLEETIINQTLIEYFEEYFTPFEGFTEEQRENMRHVMELEDKRTGKYEEYEQELEKRYGVSDDIDDIEEDDDERKKQRDLRLRDKLQAVIDDSAATEGEKDNAKRQLLRRLTPELIESKYLQRLNKKIDKIERQRKKMRVTELNFNTYYEFAIERIPQIMKQDQVKFAINEFATILKPFYKGGEMEYTLNNEMDSSLFNEKFIVFEIDKIKENPVLFPIVVLIIMDVFTQKMLLKEGRKCLVIEEAWKAIATPVMATYIQYLYKTARKHWAMVGVVTQEIQDVTESKIVKEAIINNSGVFMLLDQSKFKDKFDNIKKTLALTDIDCKKIFTINRLENKEGRSPFKEVFIKRGQEGDVYGIEEPPECYMSYTTEKVEKLALKLYKKILQCDHQHAIEAFVRDWKRSGIKSSLEFARKVLKERKVLDN
;
A
#
# COMPACT_ATOMS: atom_id res chain seq x y z
N MET A 1 -8.13 102.88 1.09
CA MET A 1 -9.03 102.02 1.84
C MET A 1 -9.65 100.90 1.01
N ILE A 2 -10.18 101.24 -0.18
CA ILE A 2 -10.82 100.17 -1.11
C ILE A 2 -9.84 99.12 -1.58
N THR A 3 -8.60 99.52 -1.94
CA THR A 3 -7.58 98.60 -2.41
C THR A 3 -7.13 97.60 -1.34
N LEU A 4 -7.10 98.05 -0.07
CA LEU A 4 -6.74 97.26 1.09
C LEU A 4 -7.85 96.18 1.37
N ILE A 5 -9.08 96.61 1.23
CA ILE A 5 -10.28 95.65 1.37
C ILE A 5 -10.23 94.62 0.31
N VAL A 6 -9.94 95.01 -0.94
CA VAL A 6 -9.88 94.02 -2.09
C VAL A 6 -8.76 93.03 -1.90
N ILE A 7 -7.60 93.47 -1.41
CA ILE A 7 -6.44 92.62 -1.11
C ILE A 7 -6.79 91.65 0.03
N LEU A 8 -7.48 92.08 1.09
CA LEU A 8 -7.90 91.29 2.21
C LEU A 8 -8.95 90.30 1.85
N VAL A 9 -9.92 90.64 0.98
CA VAL A 9 -10.90 89.73 0.42
C VAL A 9 -10.22 88.70 -0.47
N PHE A 10 -9.31 89.04 -1.34
CA PHE A 10 -8.59 88.14 -2.22
C PHE A 10 -7.66 87.20 -1.45
N THR A 11 -6.97 87.62 -0.44
CA THR A 11 -6.17 86.80 0.48
C THR A 11 -7.01 85.86 1.30
N SER A 12 -8.21 86.28 1.76
CA SER A 12 -9.15 85.44 2.45
C SER A 12 -9.76 84.36 1.54
N ILE A 13 -10.06 84.74 0.28
CA ILE A 13 -10.50 83.71 -0.73
C ILE A 13 -9.37 82.74 -1.04
N LEU A 14 -8.16 83.16 -1.26
CA LEU A 14 -7.01 82.29 -1.50
C LEU A 14 -6.69 81.41 -0.27
N LEU A 15 -6.82 81.93 0.96
CA LEU A 15 -6.69 81.14 2.14
C LEU A 15 -7.84 80.14 2.29
N GLY A 16 -9.07 80.52 1.95
CA GLY A 16 -10.21 79.67 1.97
C GLY A 16 -10.06 78.53 0.93
N ILE A 17 -9.58 78.89 -0.26
CA ILE A 17 -9.26 77.85 -1.31
C ILE A 17 -8.11 76.92 -0.87
N TYR A 18 -7.05 77.50 -0.26
CA TYR A 18 -5.92 76.74 0.30
C TYR A 18 -6.36 75.80 1.44
N ILE A 19 -7.22 76.30 2.35
CA ILE A 19 -7.81 75.45 3.40
C ILE A 19 -8.74 74.39 2.83
N SER A 20 -9.55 74.73 1.84
CA SER A 20 -10.43 73.77 1.14
C SER A 20 -9.62 72.74 0.40
N ILE A 21 -8.56 73.14 -0.34
CA ILE A 21 -7.65 72.17 -0.99
C ILE A 21 -6.95 71.28 0.04
N LYS A 22 -6.59 71.86 1.20
CA LYS A 22 -5.95 71.05 2.25
C LYS A 22 -6.92 70.22 3.05
N ALA A 23 -8.19 70.66 3.21
CA ALA A 23 -9.23 69.92 3.93
C ALA A 23 -10.02 68.93 3.03
N PHE A 24 -10.18 69.27 1.74
CA PHE A 24 -10.89 68.43 0.77
C PHE A 24 -9.99 67.86 -0.31
N GLY A 25 -8.76 68.39 -0.47
CA GLY A 25 -7.75 67.84 -1.38
C GLY A 25 -6.85 66.81 -0.75
N THR A 26 -7.20 66.33 0.43
CA THR A 26 -6.82 64.99 0.83
C THR A 26 -7.72 64.01 0.14
N GLY A 27 -7.73 63.98 -1.17
CA GLY A 27 -7.76 62.73 -1.87
C GLY A 27 -6.69 61.93 -1.15
N GLY A 28 -7.11 60.99 -0.34
CA GLY A 28 -6.20 60.23 0.52
C GLY A 28 -4.93 59.96 -0.23
N LYS A 29 -3.77 60.33 0.32
CA LYS A 29 -2.53 59.80 -0.27
C LYS A 29 -2.79 58.34 -0.42
N ARG A 30 -2.96 57.85 -1.64
CA ARG A 30 -2.96 56.42 -1.93
C ARG A 30 -1.67 55.93 -1.35
N ALA A 31 -1.74 55.26 -0.18
CA ALA A 31 -0.57 54.67 0.39
C ALA A 31 -0.12 53.61 -0.60
N LYS A 32 0.98 53.86 -1.27
CA LYS A 32 1.65 52.87 -2.10
C LYS A 32 2.43 51.95 -1.18
N VAL A 33 1.70 51.18 -0.39
CA VAL A 33 2.25 50.39 0.71
C VAL A 33 3.40 49.54 0.23
N PHE A 34 3.26 48.94 -0.95
CA PHE A 34 4.28 48.11 -1.55
C PHE A 34 5.54 48.89 -1.92
N GLU A 35 5.38 50.02 -2.66
CA GLU A 35 6.49 50.89 -3.04
C GLU A 35 7.15 51.59 -1.84
N ASP A 36 6.43 51.72 -0.74
CA ASP A 36 6.98 52.34 0.48
C ASP A 36 7.82 51.38 1.35
N ILE A 37 7.65 50.05 1.19
CA ILE A 37 8.36 49.05 1.95
C ILE A 37 9.65 48.60 1.23
N TYR A 38 9.54 48.16 0.00
CA TYR A 38 10.65 47.55 -0.72
C TYR A 38 11.40 48.53 -1.62
N PHE A 39 12.70 48.35 -1.68
CA PHE A 39 13.54 49.02 -2.63
C PHE A 39 13.76 48.19 -3.90
N SER A 40 14.12 46.91 -3.72
CA SER A 40 14.31 45.97 -4.82
C SER A 40 14.19 44.53 -4.35
N PHE A 41 13.97 43.62 -5.31
CA PHE A 41 14.16 42.17 -5.19
C PHE A 41 15.27 41.81 -6.17
N GLU A 42 16.30 41.09 -5.70
CA GLU A 42 17.45 40.75 -6.54
C GLU A 42 17.85 39.31 -6.30
N ASP A 43 18.35 38.69 -7.35
CA ASP A 43 18.91 37.34 -7.27
C ASP A 43 20.41 37.42 -7.01
N VAL A 44 20.85 36.81 -5.89
CA VAL A 44 22.26 36.69 -5.54
C VAL A 44 22.59 35.22 -5.34
N ASN A 45 23.36 34.64 -6.23
CA ASN A 45 23.67 33.18 -6.20
C ASN A 45 22.42 32.30 -6.12
N GLU A 46 21.43 32.57 -6.98
CA GLU A 46 20.15 31.85 -7.06
C GLU A 46 19.25 32.03 -5.78
N ILE A 47 19.58 32.94 -4.91
CA ILE A 47 18.80 33.27 -3.73
C ILE A 47 18.17 34.66 -3.93
N GLY A 48 16.84 34.69 -3.89
CA GLY A 48 16.11 35.96 -3.92
C GLY A 48 16.26 36.71 -2.61
N VAL A 49 16.71 37.95 -2.70
CA VAL A 49 16.90 38.86 -1.56
C VAL A 49 16.00 40.05 -1.71
N ALA A 50 15.19 40.31 -0.71
CA ALA A 50 14.36 41.50 -0.60
C ALA A 50 15.10 42.56 0.19
N TYR A 51 15.23 43.74 -0.43
CA TYR A 51 15.79 44.92 0.21
C TYR A 51 14.69 45.90 0.63
N THR A 52 14.64 46.23 1.88
CA THR A 52 13.71 47.29 2.32
C THR A 52 14.32 48.69 2.17
N LYS A 53 13.45 49.71 2.07
CA LYS A 53 13.89 51.11 2.05
C LYS A 53 14.62 51.55 3.34
N LYS A 54 14.48 50.77 4.43
CA LYS A 54 15.19 50.97 5.68
C LYS A 54 16.58 50.33 5.71
N GLY A 55 16.92 49.61 4.65
CA GLY A 55 18.20 48.92 4.47
C GLY A 55 18.30 47.55 5.15
N ASP A 56 17.17 46.91 5.44
CA ASP A 56 17.14 45.51 5.91
C ASP A 56 17.31 44.54 4.74
N TYR A 57 18.03 43.44 4.97
CA TYR A 57 18.20 42.36 4.02
C TYR A 57 17.32 41.19 4.45
N SER A 58 16.58 40.61 3.51
CA SER A 58 15.70 39.48 3.82
C SER A 58 15.80 38.41 2.75
N ALA A 59 15.92 37.17 3.16
CA ALA A 59 15.80 35.99 2.30
C ALA A 59 14.59 35.16 2.76
N ILE A 60 13.83 34.63 1.78
CA ILE A 60 12.61 33.91 2.03
C ILE A 60 12.80 32.44 1.60
N LEU A 61 12.51 31.52 2.52
CA LEU A 61 12.49 30.09 2.26
C LEU A 61 11.03 29.63 2.22
N LYS A 62 10.65 28.91 1.16
CA LYS A 62 9.45 28.08 1.16
C LYS A 62 9.81 26.75 1.79
N MET A 63 9.06 26.30 2.81
CA MET A 63 9.37 25.05 3.53
C MET A 63 8.10 24.27 3.86
N ASP A 64 8.27 22.98 4.12
CA ASP A 64 7.23 22.14 4.68
C ASP A 64 7.41 22.06 6.20
N ASN A 65 6.33 22.23 6.97
CA ASN A 65 6.36 21.91 8.38
C ASN A 65 6.62 20.42 8.59
N PRO A 66 7.48 20.03 9.56
CA PRO A 66 7.91 18.64 9.65
C PRO A 66 6.82 17.72 10.20
N VAL A 67 6.03 18.19 11.16
CA VAL A 67 5.05 17.34 11.84
C VAL A 67 3.78 17.23 11.00
N ARG A 68 3.40 16.00 10.65
CA ARG A 68 2.14 15.76 9.97
C ARG A 68 0.99 15.77 10.98
N LYS A 69 -0.06 16.52 10.68
CA LYS A 69 -1.25 16.57 11.54
C LYS A 69 -1.78 15.15 11.77
N TYR A 70 -2.11 14.82 13.01
CA TYR A 70 -2.52 13.47 13.44
C TYR A 70 -1.46 12.36 13.26
N SER A 71 -0.19 12.71 13.20
CA SER A 71 0.91 11.73 13.12
C SER A 71 1.11 10.90 14.39
N ALA A 72 0.58 11.33 15.52
CA ALA A 72 0.84 10.80 16.87
C ALA A 72 2.32 10.87 17.31
N ASP A 73 3.13 11.62 16.58
CA ASP A 73 4.57 11.75 16.80
C ASP A 73 4.84 12.91 17.76
N THR A 74 5.09 12.59 19.03
CA THR A 74 5.45 13.59 20.06
C THR A 74 6.86 14.13 19.88
N ASP A 75 7.77 13.29 19.40
CA ASP A 75 9.18 13.62 19.29
C ASP A 75 9.40 14.67 18.20
N GLY A 76 8.69 14.57 17.09
CA GLY A 76 8.76 15.53 16.00
C GLY A 76 8.45 16.98 16.42
N TYR A 77 7.54 17.19 17.38
CA TYR A 77 7.28 18.53 17.93
C TYR A 77 8.47 19.08 18.71
N TYR A 78 9.13 18.25 19.53
CA TYR A 78 10.32 18.66 20.28
C TYR A 78 11.53 18.85 19.37
N GLU A 79 11.75 17.94 18.43
CA GLU A 79 12.84 18.02 17.46
C GLU A 79 12.79 19.30 16.64
N PHE A 80 11.61 19.65 16.14
CA PHE A 80 11.46 20.90 15.38
C PHE A 80 11.67 22.14 16.25
N THR A 81 11.19 22.14 17.48
CA THR A 81 11.44 23.23 18.42
C THR A 81 12.94 23.39 18.72
N SER A 82 13.64 22.28 18.94
CA SER A 82 15.09 22.25 19.15
C SER A 82 15.87 22.71 17.91
N LEU A 83 15.42 22.29 16.74
CA LEU A 83 16.00 22.73 15.48
C LEU A 83 15.90 24.25 15.30
N LEU A 84 14.71 24.81 15.52
CA LEU A 84 14.52 26.26 15.45
C LEU A 84 15.37 27.01 16.52
N ALA A 85 15.53 26.45 17.72
CA ALA A 85 16.44 27.02 18.73
C ALA A 85 17.89 27.04 18.19
N SER A 86 18.34 26.00 17.53
CA SER A 86 19.66 25.98 16.88
C SER A 86 19.79 27.03 15.76
N VAL A 87 18.71 27.24 15.00
CA VAL A 87 18.64 28.30 13.96
C VAL A 87 18.82 29.68 14.59
N LEU A 88 18.13 29.97 15.73
CA LEU A 88 18.30 31.23 16.44
C LEU A 88 19.75 31.44 16.92
N GLN A 89 20.42 30.39 17.38
CA GLN A 89 21.83 30.45 17.80
C GLN A 89 22.76 30.72 16.61
N VAL A 90 22.51 30.16 15.44
CA VAL A 90 23.31 30.43 14.23
C VAL A 90 23.17 31.88 13.79
N LEU A 91 21.94 32.43 13.82
CA LEU A 91 21.68 33.81 13.39
C LEU A 91 22.30 34.84 14.33
N GLY A 92 21.98 34.73 15.62
CA GLY A 92 22.49 35.66 16.64
C GLY A 92 21.90 37.06 16.59
N GLU A 93 22.55 38.00 17.27
CA GLU A 93 22.09 39.39 17.43
C GLU A 93 21.85 40.15 16.10
N GLY A 94 20.79 40.92 16.05
CA GLY A 94 20.45 41.79 14.93
C GLY A 94 19.70 41.09 13.79
N TYR A 95 19.34 39.83 13.99
CA TYR A 95 18.48 39.08 13.10
C TYR A 95 17.06 38.93 13.64
N ALA A 96 16.13 38.73 12.73
CA ALA A 96 14.78 38.27 13.04
C ALA A 96 14.40 37.10 12.13
N ILE A 97 13.65 36.17 12.67
CA ILE A 97 12.93 35.19 11.87
C ILE A 97 11.45 35.52 11.86
N HIS A 98 10.84 35.44 10.71
CA HIS A 98 9.42 35.63 10.50
C HIS A 98 8.87 34.41 9.75
N LYS A 99 8.20 33.53 10.50
CA LYS A 99 7.55 32.36 9.93
C LYS A 99 6.09 32.68 9.64
N GLN A 100 5.62 32.35 8.46
CA GLN A 100 4.26 32.58 8.01
C GLN A 100 3.65 31.29 7.57
N ASP A 101 2.61 30.85 8.28
CA ASP A 101 1.79 29.71 7.87
C ASP A 101 0.49 30.25 7.26
N ILE A 102 0.27 29.92 6.00
CA ILE A 102 -0.83 30.44 5.21
C ILE A 102 -1.81 29.29 4.99
N PHE A 103 -3.03 29.48 5.47
CA PHE A 103 -4.14 28.54 5.30
C PHE A 103 -5.14 29.13 4.32
N VAL A 104 -5.40 28.40 3.23
CA VAL A 104 -6.25 28.87 2.13
C VAL A 104 -7.37 27.88 1.92
N ARG A 105 -8.61 28.37 1.88
CA ARG A 105 -9.75 27.55 1.49
C ARG A 105 -9.79 27.39 -0.02
N LYS A 106 -9.57 26.17 -0.47
CA LYS A 106 -9.63 25.80 -1.89
C LYS A 106 -10.80 24.86 -2.14
N ASN A 107 -11.20 24.77 -3.39
CA ASN A 107 -12.17 23.79 -3.84
C ASN A 107 -11.47 22.71 -4.68
N PHE A 108 -11.73 21.45 -4.37
CA PHE A 108 -11.18 20.34 -5.12
C PHE A 108 -11.61 20.40 -6.58
N ASN A 109 -10.66 20.29 -7.50
CA ASN A 109 -10.93 20.36 -8.93
C ASN A 109 -10.62 19.02 -9.61
N MET A 110 -11.64 18.43 -10.18
CA MET A 110 -11.57 17.16 -10.90
C MET A 110 -10.66 17.23 -12.15
N SER A 111 -10.63 18.35 -12.84
CA SER A 111 -9.94 18.48 -14.14
C SER A 111 -8.42 18.21 -14.10
N SER A 112 -7.82 18.37 -12.91
CA SER A 112 -6.40 18.08 -12.67
C SER A 112 -6.07 16.58 -12.61
N ILE A 113 -7.09 15.73 -12.42
CA ILE A 113 -6.91 14.30 -12.08
C ILE A 113 -7.56 13.37 -13.11
N ALA A 114 -8.60 13.85 -13.83
CA ALA A 114 -9.35 13.05 -14.79
C ALA A 114 -8.42 12.32 -15.77
N GLY A 115 -8.35 11.00 -15.64
CA GLY A 115 -7.50 10.13 -16.46
C GLY A 115 -7.92 10.15 -17.93
N LYS A 116 -6.95 9.95 -18.80
CA LYS A 116 -7.16 9.81 -20.25
C LYS A 116 -7.55 8.37 -20.64
N ASP A 117 -8.22 7.63 -19.76
CA ASP A 117 -8.60 6.25 -20.05
C ASP A 117 -9.64 6.23 -21.18
N THR A 118 -9.39 5.41 -22.19
CA THR A 118 -10.24 5.30 -23.37
C THR A 118 -11.37 4.27 -23.22
N ASP A 119 -11.26 3.37 -22.25
CA ASP A 119 -12.29 2.37 -21.99
C ASP A 119 -13.46 2.98 -21.23
N VAL A 120 -14.62 3.08 -21.89
CA VAL A 120 -15.84 3.67 -21.30
C VAL A 120 -16.31 2.95 -20.03
N ARG A 121 -16.15 1.63 -19.97
CA ARG A 121 -16.57 0.82 -18.80
C ARG A 121 -15.73 1.12 -17.56
N LYS A 122 -14.44 1.36 -17.73
CA LYS A 122 -13.55 1.74 -16.63
C LYS A 122 -13.81 3.16 -16.14
N ARG A 123 -14.35 4.05 -16.97
CA ARG A 123 -14.52 5.47 -16.66
C ARG A 123 -15.72 5.79 -15.80
N PHE A 124 -16.81 5.07 -15.92
CA PHE A 124 -18.08 5.43 -15.26
C PHE A 124 -17.94 5.58 -13.74
N LEU A 125 -17.42 4.58 -13.03
CA LEU A 125 -17.27 4.64 -11.58
C LEU A 125 -16.17 5.64 -11.18
N SER A 126 -15.10 5.72 -11.94
CA SER A 126 -14.01 6.68 -11.73
C SER A 126 -14.49 8.12 -11.93
N ASP A 127 -15.22 8.40 -13.01
CA ASP A 127 -15.81 9.71 -13.27
C ASP A 127 -16.85 10.08 -12.19
N ALA A 128 -17.67 9.13 -11.76
CA ALA A 128 -18.62 9.34 -10.66
C ALA A 128 -17.88 9.69 -9.36
N TYR A 129 -16.76 9.01 -9.09
CA TYR A 129 -15.93 9.26 -7.92
C TYR A 129 -15.40 10.69 -7.92
N PHE A 130 -14.70 11.11 -8.96
CA PHE A 130 -14.14 12.46 -9.01
C PHE A 130 -15.21 13.54 -9.08
N LYS A 131 -16.31 13.31 -9.80
CA LYS A 131 -17.44 14.24 -9.85
C LYS A 131 -18.08 14.46 -8.48
N PHE A 132 -18.12 13.42 -7.64
CA PHE A 132 -18.63 13.50 -6.28
C PHE A 132 -17.82 14.45 -5.39
N PHE A 133 -16.52 14.49 -5.58
CA PHE A 133 -15.63 15.35 -4.82
C PHE A 133 -15.44 16.73 -5.44
N ASN A 134 -15.81 16.92 -6.70
CA ASN A 134 -15.60 18.20 -7.40
C ASN A 134 -16.29 19.35 -6.70
N GLY A 135 -15.58 20.43 -6.45
CA GLY A 135 -16.06 21.59 -5.71
C GLY A 135 -16.07 21.42 -4.19
N ARG A 136 -15.58 20.29 -3.63
CA ARG A 136 -15.47 20.09 -2.18
C ARG A 136 -14.47 21.06 -1.58
N PRO A 137 -14.86 21.88 -0.56
CA PRO A 137 -13.93 22.79 0.08
C PRO A 137 -12.94 22.03 0.98
N TYR A 138 -11.71 22.49 0.97
CA TYR A 138 -10.65 22.01 1.86
C TYR A 138 -9.70 23.16 2.20
N ILE A 139 -8.89 22.97 3.23
CA ILE A 139 -7.85 23.91 3.63
C ILE A 139 -6.51 23.39 3.15
N ASP A 140 -5.88 24.15 2.27
CA ASP A 140 -4.49 23.97 1.90
C ASP A 140 -3.58 24.82 2.76
N SER A 141 -2.34 24.42 2.95
CA SER A 141 -1.40 25.17 3.78
C SER A 141 -0.03 25.29 3.12
N GLU A 142 0.51 26.51 3.14
CA GLU A 142 1.88 26.81 2.71
C GLU A 142 2.64 27.49 3.85
N THR A 143 3.92 27.20 3.96
CA THR A 143 4.77 27.79 5.01
C THR A 143 5.97 28.49 4.40
N TYR A 144 6.20 29.71 4.83
CA TYR A 144 7.36 30.53 4.47
C TYR A 144 8.13 30.96 5.71
N LEU A 145 9.45 30.91 5.62
CA LEU A 145 10.36 31.38 6.65
C LEU A 145 11.23 32.50 6.10
N THR A 146 10.98 33.73 6.53
CA THR A 146 11.76 34.92 6.17
C THR A 146 12.83 35.15 7.22
N ILE A 147 14.07 35.25 6.82
CA ILE A 147 15.21 35.60 7.65
C ILE A 147 15.61 37.03 7.33
N THR A 148 15.54 37.95 8.31
CA THR A 148 15.80 39.36 8.11
C THR A 148 16.98 39.79 8.96
N GLN A 149 17.97 40.41 8.37
CA GLN A 149 19.03 41.12 9.06
C GLN A 149 18.71 42.60 9.11
N ARG A 150 18.69 43.17 10.32
CA ARG A 150 18.41 44.60 10.52
C ARG A 150 19.49 45.48 9.92
N GLY A 151 19.06 46.48 9.11
CA GLY A 151 19.90 47.53 8.57
C GLY A 151 20.42 48.49 9.65
N ARG A 152 21.33 49.38 9.27
CA ARG A 152 21.73 50.52 10.16
C ARG A 152 20.67 51.62 10.04
N ASN A 153 20.35 52.26 11.16
CA ASN A 153 19.51 53.47 11.16
C ASN A 153 20.10 54.51 10.23
N GLY A 154 19.58 54.74 9.05
CA GLY A 154 20.10 55.70 8.10
C GLY A 154 19.70 55.52 6.64
N GLY A 155 18.83 54.58 6.34
CA GLY A 155 18.30 54.35 4.98
C GLY A 155 19.30 53.74 4.00
N LEU A 156 18.93 53.70 2.73
CA LEU A 156 19.60 53.09 1.60
C LEU A 156 21.10 53.36 1.40
N LYS A 157 21.64 54.39 2.03
CA LYS A 157 23.05 54.82 1.88
C LYS A 157 24.03 53.98 2.72
N ALA A 158 23.57 53.02 3.47
CA ALA A 158 24.38 52.26 4.41
C ALA A 158 24.56 50.79 4.01
N TYR A 159 24.93 50.54 2.72
CA TYR A 159 25.44 49.23 2.35
C TYR A 159 26.69 48.93 3.17
N ASP A 160 26.65 47.80 3.89
CA ASP A 160 27.73 47.29 4.72
C ASP A 160 28.15 45.92 4.18
N ALA A 161 29.30 45.89 3.52
CA ALA A 161 29.78 44.66 2.85
C ALA A 161 30.04 43.51 3.84
N ASP A 162 30.40 43.83 5.08
CA ASP A 162 30.68 42.81 6.11
C ASP A 162 29.36 42.19 6.63
N LYS A 163 28.35 43.03 6.84
CA LYS A 163 27.00 42.55 7.18
C LYS A 163 26.39 41.72 6.06
N TRP A 164 26.61 42.13 4.82
CA TRP A 164 26.12 41.37 3.68
C TRP A 164 26.75 39.99 3.58
N ARG A 165 28.08 39.90 3.79
CA ARG A 165 28.76 38.58 3.82
C ARG A 165 28.30 37.74 5.00
N ASP A 166 28.14 38.32 6.20
CA ASP A 166 27.60 37.63 7.37
C ASP A 166 26.19 37.09 7.08
N PHE A 167 25.33 37.89 6.45
CA PHE A 167 23.99 37.53 6.07
C PHE A 167 23.99 36.32 5.13
N GLN A 168 24.76 36.35 4.02
CA GLN A 168 24.84 35.23 3.07
C GLN A 168 25.32 33.95 3.74
N VAL A 169 26.35 34.01 4.57
CA VAL A 169 26.88 32.84 5.29
C VAL A 169 25.82 32.25 6.23
N LYS A 170 25.11 33.09 6.94
CA LYS A 170 24.14 32.66 7.96
C LYS A 170 22.88 32.07 7.32
N ILE A 171 22.33 32.65 6.26
CA ILE A 171 21.16 32.09 5.57
C ILE A 171 21.48 30.73 5.00
N GLN A 172 22.69 30.55 4.42
CA GLN A 172 23.11 29.24 3.91
C GLN A 172 23.24 28.22 5.03
N LYS A 173 23.85 28.57 6.15
CA LYS A 173 23.93 27.69 7.32
C LYS A 173 22.55 27.28 7.85
N VAL A 174 21.58 28.20 7.86
CA VAL A 174 20.21 27.89 8.27
C VAL A 174 19.57 26.91 7.31
N HIS A 175 19.70 27.14 5.99
CA HIS A 175 19.19 26.21 4.96
C HIS A 175 19.80 24.82 5.10
N ASP A 176 21.13 24.73 5.26
CA ASP A 176 21.81 23.44 5.40
C ASP A 176 21.39 22.73 6.70
N ARG A 177 21.17 23.50 7.77
CA ARG A 177 20.67 22.97 9.04
C ARG A 177 19.25 22.42 8.92
N LEU A 178 18.34 23.11 8.24
CA LEU A 178 16.98 22.61 7.95
C LEU A 178 17.02 21.33 7.11
N LYS A 179 17.85 21.30 6.08
CA LYS A 179 18.01 20.12 5.21
C LYS A 179 18.62 18.91 5.94
N SER A 180 19.55 19.14 6.87
CA SER A 180 20.15 18.03 7.66
C SER A 180 19.12 17.27 8.50
N GLU A 181 18.01 17.90 8.86
CA GLU A 181 16.87 17.27 9.55
C GLU A 181 15.73 16.86 8.57
N ASN A 182 16.05 16.66 7.30
CA ASN A 182 15.13 16.23 6.25
C ASN A 182 13.92 17.17 6.02
N ILE A 183 14.02 18.44 6.39
CA ILE A 183 12.98 19.42 6.08
C ILE A 183 13.11 19.80 4.62
N ASN A 184 12.04 19.60 3.87
CA ASN A 184 11.96 20.07 2.49
C ASN A 184 11.86 21.60 2.50
N CYS A 185 12.93 22.28 2.07
CA CYS A 185 12.98 23.74 2.01
C CYS A 185 13.82 24.21 0.81
N ARG A 186 13.45 25.35 0.25
CA ARG A 186 14.21 26.04 -0.80
C ARG A 186 14.09 27.54 -0.66
N PHE A 187 15.09 28.26 -1.08
CA PHE A 187 14.99 29.71 -1.24
C PHE A 187 14.05 30.07 -2.40
N LEU A 188 13.34 31.15 -2.27
CA LEU A 188 12.65 31.79 -3.39
C LEU A 188 13.67 32.58 -4.24
N THR A 189 13.41 32.68 -5.54
CA THR A 189 14.10 33.61 -6.44
C THR A 189 13.59 35.05 -6.26
N GLY A 190 14.24 36.04 -6.83
CA GLY A 190 13.79 37.44 -6.75
C GLY A 190 12.37 37.62 -7.29
N ASP A 191 12.07 37.04 -8.45
CA ASP A 191 10.73 37.07 -9.04
C ASP A 191 9.69 36.38 -8.13
N GLU A 192 10.04 35.22 -7.56
CA GLU A 192 9.15 34.52 -6.62
C GLU A 192 8.96 35.28 -5.32
N CYS A 193 9.97 36.01 -4.84
CA CYS A 193 9.85 36.90 -3.68
C CYS A 193 8.87 38.05 -3.98
N GLN A 194 8.94 38.60 -5.19
CA GLN A 194 8.00 39.63 -5.63
C GLN A 194 6.57 39.07 -5.71
N ASP A 195 6.37 37.96 -6.41
CA ASP A 195 5.05 37.29 -6.49
C ASP A 195 4.47 36.96 -5.11
N TYR A 196 5.30 36.47 -4.19
CA TYR A 196 4.89 36.17 -2.82
C TYR A 196 4.44 37.43 -2.09
N THR A 197 5.17 38.53 -2.25
CA THR A 197 4.81 39.79 -1.58
C THR A 197 3.56 40.43 -2.19
N GLU A 198 3.34 40.28 -3.48
CA GLU A 198 2.12 40.73 -4.17
C GLU A 198 0.90 39.90 -3.73
N ARG A 199 1.04 38.58 -3.62
CA ARG A 199 0.01 37.70 -3.05
C ARG A 199 -0.29 38.02 -1.59
N PHE A 200 0.73 38.34 -0.81
CA PHE A 200 0.57 38.74 0.58
C PHE A 200 -0.20 40.07 0.67
N PHE A 201 0.10 41.02 -0.19
CA PHE A 201 -0.61 42.31 -0.26
C PHE A 201 -2.10 42.15 -0.52
N ALA A 202 -2.45 41.30 -1.51
CA ALA A 202 -3.83 41.01 -1.86
C ALA A 202 -4.50 40.02 -0.90
N VAL A 203 -3.72 39.37 -0.02
CA VAL A 203 -4.13 38.23 0.78
C VAL A 203 -4.83 37.18 -0.08
N ASP A 204 -4.26 36.89 -1.27
CA ASP A 204 -4.78 35.96 -2.24
C ASP A 204 -3.72 34.93 -2.68
N PHE A 205 -3.90 33.71 -2.18
CA PHE A 205 -3.04 32.57 -2.48
C PHE A 205 -3.80 31.47 -3.24
N ASN A 206 -5.00 31.78 -3.73
CA ASN A 206 -5.85 30.83 -4.43
C ASN A 206 -5.81 31.00 -5.95
N ASN A 207 -5.73 32.24 -6.41
CA ASN A 207 -5.80 32.56 -7.83
C ASN A 207 -4.41 32.62 -8.48
N GLU A 208 -4.29 32.24 -9.76
CA GLU A 208 -3.06 32.39 -10.52
C GLU A 208 -2.74 33.87 -10.77
N VAL A 209 -3.76 34.67 -11.05
CA VAL A 209 -3.61 36.12 -11.25
C VAL A 209 -4.17 36.84 -10.04
N VAL A 210 -3.31 37.62 -9.40
CA VAL A 210 -3.64 38.37 -8.20
C VAL A 210 -4.33 39.68 -8.56
N SER A 211 -5.46 39.98 -7.94
CA SER A 211 -6.19 41.22 -8.13
C SER A 211 -5.89 42.20 -6.98
N MET A 212 -5.29 43.33 -7.30
CA MET A 212 -4.99 44.37 -6.30
C MET A 212 -6.19 45.27 -6.10
N ASN A 213 -6.71 45.29 -4.88
CA ASN A 213 -7.84 46.14 -4.49
C ASN A 213 -7.37 47.30 -3.57
N ASP A 214 -8.09 48.43 -3.61
CA ASP A 214 -7.85 49.52 -2.69
C ASP A 214 -8.28 49.17 -1.27
N PHE A 215 -7.55 49.64 -0.26
CA PHE A 215 -7.87 49.45 1.15
C PHE A 215 -8.74 50.57 1.70
N LYS A 216 -9.74 50.16 2.48
CA LYS A 216 -10.47 51.07 3.36
C LYS A 216 -10.14 50.74 4.80
N VAL A 217 -9.29 51.52 5.43
CA VAL A 217 -8.90 51.30 6.83
C VAL A 217 -9.99 51.84 7.75
N GLU A 218 -10.56 50.93 8.53
CA GLU A 218 -11.48 51.24 9.63
C GLU A 218 -10.77 50.99 10.97
N SER A 219 -11.40 51.37 12.09
CA SER A 219 -10.79 51.25 13.43
C SER A 219 -10.48 49.79 13.84
N GLU A 220 -11.29 48.83 13.41
CA GLU A 220 -11.16 47.42 13.84
C GLU A 220 -10.94 46.42 12.69
N LYS A 221 -10.98 46.92 11.44
CA LYS A 221 -10.81 46.08 10.26
C LYS A 221 -10.31 46.90 9.07
N ILE A 222 -9.90 46.22 8.04
CA ILE A 222 -9.52 46.77 6.75
C ILE A 222 -10.48 46.21 5.69
N GLY A 223 -11.22 47.08 5.00
CA GLY A 223 -12.00 46.67 3.82
C GLY A 223 -11.10 46.57 2.61
N MET A 224 -11.28 45.50 1.80
CA MET A 224 -10.52 45.22 0.61
C MET A 224 -11.48 44.68 -0.51
N GLY A 225 -11.97 45.61 -1.35
CA GLY A 225 -12.98 45.23 -2.35
C GLY A 225 -14.23 44.68 -1.70
N ASP A 226 -14.65 43.48 -2.09
CA ASP A 226 -15.78 42.75 -1.54
C ASP A 226 -15.43 41.95 -0.27
N ASP A 227 -14.18 41.99 0.16
CA ASP A 227 -13.67 41.29 1.32
C ASP A 227 -13.36 42.25 2.48
N GLN A 228 -13.20 41.67 3.65
CA GLN A 228 -12.72 42.37 4.84
C GLN A 228 -11.58 41.58 5.47
N LEU A 229 -10.60 42.35 5.95
CA LEU A 229 -9.45 41.81 6.70
C LEU A 229 -9.60 42.23 8.16
N LYS A 230 -9.27 41.33 9.06
CA LYS A 230 -9.03 41.66 10.48
C LYS A 230 -7.76 40.99 10.93
N ILE A 231 -6.94 41.78 11.63
CA ILE A 231 -5.67 41.35 12.18
C ILE A 231 -5.83 41.23 13.69
N TYR A 232 -5.55 40.03 14.19
CA TYR A 232 -5.62 39.73 15.62
C TYR A 232 -4.21 39.52 16.14
N SER A 233 -3.78 40.33 17.13
CA SER A 233 -2.59 40.01 17.91
C SER A 233 -2.97 38.95 18.95
N LEU A 234 -2.31 37.78 18.90
CA LEU A 234 -2.70 36.62 19.72
C LEU A 234 -2.38 36.76 21.20
N LEU A 235 -1.42 37.60 21.54
CA LEU A 235 -0.99 37.82 22.91
C LEU A 235 -1.02 39.32 23.23
N ASP A 236 -1.49 39.66 24.40
CA ASP A 236 -1.36 41.00 24.92
C ASP A 236 0.04 41.18 25.48
N VAL A 237 0.72 42.29 25.15
CA VAL A 237 2.10 42.53 25.59
C VAL A 237 2.16 42.85 27.10
N ASP A 238 1.12 43.46 27.63
CA ASP A 238 1.05 43.83 29.03
C ASP A 238 0.67 42.64 29.93
N ASP A 239 -0.14 41.72 29.38
CA ASP A 239 -0.54 40.47 30.03
C ASP A 239 -0.66 39.35 28.99
N PRO A 240 0.44 38.70 28.59
CA PRO A 240 0.41 37.67 27.58
C PRO A 240 -0.44 36.43 27.96
N GLY A 241 -0.73 36.23 29.25
CA GLY A 241 -1.50 35.09 29.72
C GLY A 241 -0.82 33.74 29.46
N LEU A 242 0.50 33.73 29.36
CA LEU A 242 1.23 32.47 29.10
C LEU A 242 1.23 31.60 30.36
N PRO A 243 0.96 30.29 30.24
CA PRO A 243 1.08 29.38 31.36
C PRO A 243 2.53 29.27 31.84
N GLY A 244 2.74 28.94 33.11
CA GLY A 244 4.09 28.80 33.70
C GLY A 244 4.97 27.72 33.03
N THR A 245 4.35 26.74 32.36
CA THR A 245 5.03 25.75 31.53
C THR A 245 4.30 25.65 30.20
N LEU A 246 5.01 25.85 29.11
CA LEU A 246 4.51 25.70 27.74
C LEU A 246 5.19 24.51 27.06
N ARG A 247 4.40 23.59 26.52
CA ARG A 247 4.90 22.47 25.74
C ARG A 247 4.73 22.77 24.25
N PRO A 248 5.54 22.15 23.37
CA PRO A 248 5.44 22.37 21.93
C PRO A 248 4.19 21.76 21.29
N TYR A 249 3.39 21.01 22.05
CA TYR A 249 2.12 20.40 21.64
C TYR A 249 1.15 20.32 22.82
N ALA A 250 -0.12 20.13 22.50
CA ALA A 250 -1.17 19.81 23.47
C ALA A 250 -1.66 18.38 23.27
N ASP A 251 -2.16 17.77 24.32
CA ASP A 251 -2.75 16.45 24.30
C ASP A 251 -4.26 16.56 24.09
N ILE A 252 -4.77 15.91 23.04
CA ILE A 252 -6.21 15.73 22.83
C ILE A 252 -6.61 14.28 23.13
N ASN A 253 -7.75 14.09 23.78
CA ASN A 253 -8.30 12.78 24.09
C ASN A 253 -9.23 12.31 22.96
N VAL A 254 -8.86 11.20 22.32
CA VAL A 254 -9.65 10.56 21.29
C VAL A 254 -9.87 9.10 21.66
N ASN A 255 -11.09 8.73 21.99
CA ASN A 255 -11.45 7.35 22.32
C ASN A 255 -10.55 6.72 23.42
N ASN A 256 -10.27 7.47 24.49
CA ASN A 256 -9.33 7.11 25.57
C ASN A 256 -7.88 6.88 25.10
N SER A 257 -7.51 7.41 23.95
CA SER A 257 -6.14 7.50 23.47
C SER A 257 -5.71 8.97 23.47
N VAL A 258 -4.49 9.24 23.87
CA VAL A 258 -3.93 10.58 23.89
C VAL A 258 -3.17 10.83 22.61
N MET A 259 -3.57 11.85 21.85
CA MET A 259 -2.93 12.27 20.62
C MET A 259 -2.27 13.64 20.80
N PRO A 260 -1.01 13.82 20.39
CA PRO A 260 -0.39 15.14 20.35
C PRO A 260 -0.97 15.95 19.18
N GLN A 261 -1.17 17.24 19.41
CA GLN A 261 -1.64 18.20 18.42
C GLN A 261 -0.94 19.56 18.68
N ASP A 262 -0.66 20.32 17.62
CA ASP A 262 -0.15 21.69 17.79
C ASP A 262 -1.12 22.53 18.62
N LEU A 263 -0.61 23.43 19.45
CA LEU A 263 -1.42 24.32 20.29
C LEU A 263 -2.45 25.10 19.47
N LEU A 264 -2.08 25.45 18.24
CA LEU A 264 -2.88 26.26 17.34
C LEU A 264 -3.40 25.46 16.12
N SER A 265 -3.41 24.14 16.18
CA SER A 265 -3.89 23.26 15.10
C SER A 265 -5.31 23.62 14.64
N ASP A 266 -6.17 24.08 15.55
CA ASP A 266 -7.56 24.46 15.25
C ASP A 266 -7.66 25.77 14.43
N LEU A 267 -6.57 26.52 14.23
CA LEU A 267 -6.57 27.68 13.32
C LEU A 267 -7.02 27.31 11.91
N SER A 268 -6.64 26.13 11.44
CA SER A 268 -7.05 25.62 10.12
C SER A 268 -8.56 25.32 10.01
N THR A 269 -9.31 25.32 11.11
CA THR A 269 -10.74 24.96 11.14
C THR A 269 -11.67 26.13 11.45
N LEU A 270 -11.14 27.37 11.46
CA LEU A 270 -11.95 28.55 11.71
C LEU A 270 -13.07 28.69 10.67
N PRO A 271 -14.32 28.96 11.13
CA PRO A 271 -15.47 29.06 10.24
C PRO A 271 -15.43 30.35 9.41
N ASP A 272 -15.98 30.27 8.20
CA ASP A 272 -16.21 31.42 7.32
C ASP A 272 -14.94 32.22 6.94
N VAL A 273 -13.76 31.61 6.98
CA VAL A 273 -12.47 32.19 6.62
C VAL A 273 -12.01 31.66 5.26
N ASP A 274 -11.64 32.57 4.35
CA ASP A 274 -11.12 32.19 3.02
C ASP A 274 -9.60 32.04 3.03
N THR A 275 -8.92 33.02 3.63
CA THR A 275 -7.47 32.99 3.81
C THR A 275 -7.13 33.41 5.24
N LEU A 276 -6.25 32.66 5.87
CA LEU A 276 -5.69 32.96 7.18
C LEU A 276 -4.17 32.87 7.10
N ILE A 277 -3.50 33.93 7.58
CA ILE A 277 -2.04 33.96 7.67
C ILE A 277 -1.65 34.08 9.14
N TYR A 278 -0.95 33.06 9.63
CA TYR A 278 -0.37 33.09 10.97
C TYR A 278 1.06 33.58 10.91
N ASN A 279 1.27 34.82 11.37
CA ASN A 279 2.57 35.46 11.44
C ASN A 279 3.22 35.21 12.80
N GLN A 280 4.45 34.71 12.77
CA GLN A 280 5.23 34.32 13.95
C GLN A 280 6.61 35.00 13.84
N VAL A 281 6.85 36.01 14.64
CA VAL A 281 8.07 36.81 14.54
C VAL A 281 8.89 36.69 15.81
N ILE A 282 10.17 36.36 15.66
CA ILE A 282 11.15 36.33 16.77
C ILE A 282 12.33 37.20 16.42
N PHE A 283 12.62 38.17 17.27
CA PHE A 283 13.76 39.09 17.18
C PHE A 283 14.86 38.63 18.12
N LEU A 284 16.10 38.75 17.70
CA LEU A 284 17.30 38.39 18.45
C LEU A 284 17.99 39.65 18.96
N PRO A 285 17.73 40.05 20.21
CA PRO A 285 18.36 41.22 20.81
C PRO A 285 19.79 40.94 21.26
N ASN A 286 20.52 42.03 21.64
CA ASN A 286 21.78 41.90 22.33
C ASN A 286 21.58 41.30 23.72
N GLN A 287 22.04 40.07 23.94
CA GLN A 287 21.83 39.33 25.18
C GLN A 287 22.37 40.05 26.41
N LYS A 288 23.60 40.61 26.30
CA LYS A 288 24.23 41.33 27.41
C LYS A 288 23.40 42.54 27.84
N ARG A 289 22.85 43.26 26.87
CA ARG A 289 22.01 44.42 27.11
C ARG A 289 20.71 44.07 27.84
N GLU A 290 20.10 42.97 27.45
CA GLU A 290 18.84 42.51 28.07
C GLU A 290 19.09 42.02 29.52
N ILE A 291 20.17 41.27 29.74
CA ILE A 291 20.59 40.87 31.09
C ILE A 291 20.76 42.09 31.98
N LEU A 292 21.52 43.11 31.54
CA LEU A 292 21.74 44.34 32.28
C LEU A 292 20.43 45.13 32.57
N LYS A 293 19.48 45.10 31.63
CA LYS A 293 18.14 45.71 31.85
C LYS A 293 17.38 45.01 32.97
N LEU A 294 17.37 43.67 32.94
CA LEU A 294 16.70 42.84 33.94
C LEU A 294 17.37 42.98 35.32
N GLU A 295 18.69 43.03 35.39
CA GLU A 295 19.40 43.29 36.63
C GLU A 295 19.06 44.65 37.22
N LYS A 296 18.99 45.69 36.37
CA LYS A 296 18.53 47.03 36.81
C LYS A 296 17.08 47.00 37.28
N LYS A 297 16.20 46.27 36.58
CA LYS A 297 14.80 46.08 36.96
C LYS A 297 14.71 45.39 38.32
N LYS A 298 15.46 44.30 38.52
CA LYS A 298 15.56 43.58 39.79
C LYS A 298 15.96 44.47 40.94
N ASN A 299 17.04 45.28 40.76
CA ASN A 299 17.51 46.21 41.78
C ASN A 299 16.48 47.27 42.14
N ARG A 300 15.67 47.75 41.17
CA ARG A 300 14.56 48.67 41.43
C ARG A 300 13.46 48.03 42.28
N HIS A 301 13.05 46.80 41.96
CA HIS A 301 12.06 46.05 42.75
C HIS A 301 12.60 45.74 44.15
N ALA A 302 13.87 45.37 44.28
CA ALA A 302 14.50 45.12 45.57
C ALA A 302 14.57 46.32 46.48
N SER A 303 14.58 47.55 45.91
CA SER A 303 14.65 48.82 46.71
C SER A 303 13.34 49.16 47.38
N ILE A 304 12.20 48.59 46.98
CA ILE A 304 10.89 48.88 47.61
C ILE A 304 10.28 47.50 47.98
N PRO A 305 10.52 47.02 49.21
CA PRO A 305 10.07 45.70 49.63
C PRO A 305 8.55 45.68 49.88
N ASN A 306 7.84 45.06 48.96
CA ASN A 306 6.46 44.61 49.13
C ASN A 306 6.31 43.21 48.52
N PRO A 307 5.25 42.48 48.83
CA PRO A 307 5.09 41.09 48.33
C PRO A 307 5.24 40.97 46.81
N ASN A 308 4.64 41.88 46.03
CA ASN A 308 4.70 41.82 44.57
C ASN A 308 6.12 42.06 44.05
N ASN A 309 6.86 43.03 44.69
CA ASN A 309 8.25 43.29 44.32
C ASN A 309 9.18 42.14 44.71
N GLN A 310 8.91 41.44 45.81
CA GLN A 310 9.67 40.24 46.20
C GLN A 310 9.49 39.13 45.18
N ILE A 311 8.27 38.86 44.76
CA ILE A 311 7.97 37.90 43.69
C ILE A 311 8.67 38.28 42.39
N ALA A 312 8.60 39.56 41.99
CA ALA A 312 9.28 40.06 40.78
C ALA A 312 10.81 39.89 40.84
N VAL A 313 11.44 40.06 42.01
CA VAL A 313 12.87 39.81 42.20
C VAL A 313 13.20 38.33 42.06
N GLU A 314 12.35 37.46 42.62
CA GLU A 314 12.50 36.03 42.58
C GLU A 314 12.34 35.49 41.14
N ASP A 315 11.33 35.93 40.41
CA ASP A 315 11.08 35.61 39.03
C ASP A 315 12.22 36.05 38.10
N ILE A 316 12.72 37.29 38.28
CA ILE A 316 13.87 37.77 37.49
C ILE A 316 15.11 36.93 37.79
N ASN A 317 15.35 36.57 39.05
CA ASN A 317 16.47 35.70 39.40
C ASN A 317 16.35 34.31 38.76
N ASN A 318 15.15 33.71 38.75
CA ASN A 318 14.89 32.42 38.14
C ASN A 318 15.19 32.45 36.64
N VAL A 319 14.69 33.46 35.93
CA VAL A 319 14.97 33.66 34.49
C VAL A 319 16.46 33.87 34.21
N LEU A 320 17.15 34.73 35.00
CA LEU A 320 18.58 34.94 34.83
C LEU A 320 19.41 33.69 35.13
N ASN A 321 18.98 32.88 36.09
CA ASN A 321 19.59 31.57 36.37
C ASN A 321 19.41 30.56 35.22
N GLU A 322 18.23 30.51 34.61
CA GLU A 322 17.98 29.66 33.42
C GLU A 322 18.85 30.06 32.23
N VAL A 323 18.97 31.37 31.96
CA VAL A 323 19.88 31.91 30.94
C VAL A 323 21.33 31.52 31.20
N ALA A 324 21.78 31.65 32.46
CA ALA A 324 23.17 31.41 32.84
C ALA A 324 23.51 29.89 32.90
N ARG A 325 22.57 29.04 33.35
CA ARG A 325 22.79 27.62 33.55
C ARG A 325 22.53 26.82 32.28
N ASP A 326 21.43 27.08 31.56
CA ASP A 326 20.93 26.28 30.46
C ASP A 326 21.25 26.89 29.10
N GLY A 327 21.93 28.07 29.07
CA GLY A 327 22.31 28.74 27.83
C GLY A 327 21.14 29.27 27.01
N LYS A 328 19.97 29.48 27.65
CA LYS A 328 18.77 30.01 26.99
C LYS A 328 18.97 31.44 26.55
N GLN A 329 18.33 31.85 25.47
CA GLN A 329 18.45 33.17 24.89
C GLN A 329 17.19 34.00 25.15
N PHE A 330 17.36 35.28 25.46
CA PHE A 330 16.27 36.24 25.40
C PHE A 330 15.90 36.55 23.98
N VAL A 331 14.60 36.59 23.71
CA VAL A 331 14.03 36.99 22.44
C VAL A 331 12.87 37.95 22.66
N TYR A 332 12.61 38.79 21.66
CA TYR A 332 11.33 39.48 21.56
C TYR A 332 10.45 38.75 20.58
N ALA A 333 9.23 38.44 20.94
CA ALA A 333 8.28 37.72 20.12
C ALA A 333 7.04 38.55 19.79
N HIS A 334 6.43 38.24 18.65
CA HIS A 334 5.13 38.72 18.22
C HIS A 334 4.40 37.69 17.45
N TYR A 335 3.09 37.54 17.69
CA TYR A 335 2.23 36.58 16.98
C TYR A 335 0.93 37.28 16.58
N ASN A 336 0.61 37.28 15.29
CA ASN A 336 -0.67 37.78 14.81
C ASN A 336 -1.30 36.92 13.76
N LEU A 337 -2.59 37.04 13.61
CA LEU A 337 -3.37 36.38 12.55
C LEU A 337 -3.95 37.46 11.64
N ILE A 338 -3.72 37.31 10.33
CA ILE A 338 -4.46 38.05 9.31
C ILE A 338 -5.56 37.15 8.81
N VAL A 339 -6.81 37.56 9.00
CA VAL A 339 -7.98 36.79 8.56
C VAL A 339 -8.67 37.56 7.46
N LYS A 340 -8.82 36.93 6.29
CA LYS A 340 -9.59 37.44 5.17
C LYS A 340 -10.92 36.66 5.08
N THR A 341 -12.02 37.39 4.97
CA THR A 341 -13.36 36.83 4.86
C THR A 341 -14.24 37.76 4.03
N PRO A 342 -15.27 37.27 3.33
CA PRO A 342 -16.24 38.11 2.64
C PRO A 342 -16.89 39.15 3.56
N ALA A 343 -17.16 40.35 3.05
CA ALA A 343 -17.67 41.49 3.85
C ALA A 343 -19.06 41.21 4.47
N ASP A 344 -19.80 40.22 3.96
CA ASP A 344 -21.10 39.79 4.49
C ASP A 344 -20.99 38.87 5.72
N LYS A 345 -19.79 38.33 6.01
CA LYS A 345 -19.58 37.40 7.12
C LYS A 345 -19.36 38.12 8.46
N ASN A 346 -19.74 37.44 9.53
CA ASN A 346 -19.68 37.99 10.86
C ASN A 346 -18.30 37.73 11.51
N LEU A 347 -17.46 38.80 11.59
CA LEU A 347 -16.16 38.78 12.26
C LEU A 347 -16.22 38.41 13.74
N GLN A 348 -17.35 38.75 14.42
CA GLN A 348 -17.49 38.44 15.85
C GLN A 348 -17.52 36.92 16.10
N LYS A 349 -18.08 36.14 15.17
CA LYS A 349 -18.08 34.69 15.27
C LYS A 349 -16.65 34.13 15.22
N ILE A 350 -15.81 34.69 14.35
CA ILE A 350 -14.40 34.32 14.24
C ILE A 350 -13.64 34.74 15.51
N THR A 351 -13.86 35.95 16.01
CA THR A 351 -13.28 36.44 17.26
C THR A 351 -13.60 35.51 18.42
N ASN A 352 -14.88 35.14 18.60
CA ASN A 352 -15.31 34.23 19.66
C ASN A 352 -14.64 32.85 19.55
N CYS A 353 -14.47 32.32 18.31
CA CYS A 353 -13.77 31.07 18.11
C CYS A 353 -12.30 31.16 18.50
N LEU A 354 -11.63 32.25 18.14
CA LEU A 354 -10.23 32.49 18.51
C LEU A 354 -10.04 32.66 20.02
N GLU A 355 -10.91 33.43 20.66
CA GLU A 355 -10.89 33.61 22.13
C GLU A 355 -11.06 32.24 22.84
N ASN A 356 -12.01 31.43 22.39
CA ASN A 356 -12.21 30.09 22.94
C ASN A 356 -11.01 29.16 22.71
N LEU A 357 -10.33 29.25 21.56
CA LEU A 357 -9.13 28.50 21.27
C LEU A 357 -7.99 28.88 22.20
N LEU A 358 -7.71 30.18 22.34
CA LEU A 358 -6.65 30.70 23.17
C LEU A 358 -6.90 30.47 24.67
N ALA A 359 -8.13 30.61 25.11
CA ALA A 359 -8.54 30.41 26.51
C ALA A 359 -8.22 28.97 27.01
N ARG A 360 -8.20 27.94 26.13
CA ARG A 360 -7.78 26.59 26.49
C ARG A 360 -6.35 26.52 27.01
N TYR A 361 -5.53 27.49 26.58
CA TYR A 361 -4.10 27.57 26.94
C TYR A 361 -3.80 28.78 27.82
N CYS A 362 -4.82 29.37 28.44
CA CYS A 362 -4.72 30.61 29.26
C CYS A 362 -4.15 31.81 28.51
N MET A 363 -4.28 31.84 27.18
CA MET A 363 -3.86 32.97 26.34
C MET A 363 -5.04 33.88 26.00
N HIS A 364 -4.76 35.14 25.72
CA HIS A 364 -5.77 36.14 25.39
C HIS A 364 -5.40 36.91 24.13
N LEU A 365 -6.43 37.33 23.37
CA LEU A 365 -6.24 38.28 22.29
C LEU A 365 -5.85 39.64 22.88
N SER A 366 -4.95 40.34 22.20
CA SER A 366 -4.62 41.72 22.57
C SER A 366 -5.85 42.60 22.49
N LYS A 367 -6.02 43.45 23.53
CA LYS A 367 -7.07 44.46 23.58
C LYS A 367 -6.82 45.63 22.62
N ARG A 368 -5.64 45.74 22.03
CA ARG A 368 -5.23 46.77 21.06
C ARG A 368 -5.73 46.42 19.66
N ALA A 369 -6.97 46.77 19.38
CA ALA A 369 -7.62 46.43 18.11
C ALA A 369 -7.49 47.52 17.03
N TYR A 370 -6.85 48.66 17.32
CA TYR A 370 -6.89 49.87 16.49
C TYR A 370 -5.67 50.05 15.57
N ASN A 371 -4.61 49.27 15.72
CA ASN A 371 -3.39 49.37 14.92
C ASN A 371 -3.39 48.40 13.71
N GLN A 372 -4.54 48.19 13.11
CA GLN A 372 -4.74 47.20 12.03
C GLN A 372 -3.79 47.43 10.86
N LEU A 373 -3.67 48.66 10.36
CA LEU A 373 -2.79 48.94 9.22
C LEU A 373 -1.30 48.80 9.61
N GLU A 374 -0.91 49.19 10.81
CA GLU A 374 0.46 49.05 11.29
C GLU A 374 0.87 47.59 11.35
N LEU A 375 0.03 46.75 11.94
CA LEU A 375 0.26 45.31 12.00
C LEU A 375 0.28 44.66 10.59
N PHE A 376 -0.61 45.07 9.68
CA PHE A 376 -0.62 44.60 8.30
C PHE A 376 0.71 44.93 7.60
N VAL A 377 1.13 46.19 7.66
CA VAL A 377 2.39 46.65 7.04
C VAL A 377 3.60 45.95 7.65
N ALA A 378 3.61 45.79 8.98
CA ALA A 378 4.70 45.10 9.66
C ALA A 378 4.77 43.60 9.38
N SER A 379 3.67 43.00 8.94
CA SER A 379 3.59 41.57 8.61
C SER A 379 4.06 41.21 7.18
N PHE A 380 4.44 42.23 6.38
CA PHE A 380 5.07 41.97 5.09
C PHE A 380 6.41 41.23 5.26
N PRO A 381 6.74 40.26 4.40
CA PRO A 381 8.01 39.54 4.45
C PRO A 381 9.19 40.49 4.49
N GLY A 382 10.04 40.38 5.51
CA GLY A 382 11.20 41.24 5.68
C GLY A 382 10.94 42.63 6.32
N ASN A 383 9.68 42.97 6.58
CA ASN A 383 9.34 44.28 7.19
C ASN A 383 8.98 44.20 8.69
N CYS A 384 9.24 43.09 9.34
CA CYS A 384 8.86 42.81 10.73
C CYS A 384 9.45 43.80 11.75
N TYR A 385 10.53 44.52 11.41
CA TYR A 385 11.09 45.52 12.28
C TYR A 385 10.22 46.77 12.48
N GLU A 386 9.14 46.89 11.65
CA GLU A 386 8.10 47.93 11.86
C GLU A 386 7.16 47.66 13.04
N LEU A 387 7.10 46.41 13.53
CA LEU A 387 6.38 46.13 14.77
C LEU A 387 6.92 47.04 15.88
N ASN A 388 6.04 47.74 16.61
CA ASN A 388 6.46 48.65 17.66
C ASN A 388 7.06 47.87 18.83
N ALA A 389 8.24 48.37 19.28
CA ALA A 389 8.99 47.68 20.33
C ALA A 389 8.33 47.76 21.71
N ASP A 390 7.47 48.77 21.93
CA ASP A 390 6.91 49.05 23.25
C ASP A 390 5.56 48.35 23.48
N TYR A 391 4.79 48.09 22.42
CA TYR A 391 3.45 47.51 22.55
C TYR A 391 3.09 46.36 21.59
N ASP A 392 3.99 46.01 20.64
CA ASP A 392 3.78 44.84 19.75
C ASP A 392 4.74 43.69 20.06
N ARG A 393 5.80 43.89 20.81
CA ARG A 393 6.82 42.87 21.09
C ARG A 393 6.93 42.63 22.58
N PHE A 394 6.83 41.42 23.02
CA PHE A 394 7.07 41.03 24.40
C PHE A 394 8.38 40.27 24.56
N LEU A 395 9.06 40.49 25.69
CA LEU A 395 10.31 39.82 26.01
C LEU A 395 10.02 38.46 26.65
N THR A 396 10.65 37.41 26.11
CA THR A 396 10.55 36.04 26.63
C THR A 396 11.86 35.27 26.39
N LEU A 397 11.91 34.03 26.83
CA LEU A 397 12.97 33.09 26.45
C LEU A 397 12.68 32.44 25.10
N SER A 398 13.72 31.90 24.43
CA SER A 398 13.60 31.24 23.14
C SER A 398 12.61 30.07 23.16
N ASP A 399 12.68 29.23 24.19
CA ASP A 399 11.91 28.01 24.23
C ASP A 399 10.39 28.23 24.26
N PRO A 400 9.85 29.09 25.17
CA PRO A 400 8.42 29.43 25.15
C PRO A 400 7.97 30.04 23.81
N ALA A 401 8.81 30.95 23.25
CA ALA A 401 8.50 31.53 21.96
C ALA A 401 8.40 30.51 20.86
N LEU A 402 9.34 29.56 20.80
CA LEU A 402 9.34 28.49 19.78
C LEU A 402 8.19 27.48 19.96
N CYS A 403 7.71 27.31 21.20
CA CYS A 403 6.52 26.47 21.43
C CYS A 403 5.27 27.01 20.72
N LEU A 404 5.15 28.32 20.55
CA LEU A 404 4.01 28.92 19.84
C LEU A 404 4.19 28.95 18.31
N MET A 405 5.34 28.59 17.78
CA MET A 405 5.51 28.46 16.34
C MET A 405 4.76 27.21 15.85
N TYR A 406 3.97 27.36 14.78
CA TYR A 406 3.16 26.31 14.20
C TYR A 406 4.05 25.24 13.55
N LYS A 407 3.74 23.97 13.75
CA LYS A 407 4.61 22.84 13.40
C LYS A 407 3.99 21.84 12.46
N GLU A 408 2.67 21.90 12.27
CA GLU A 408 1.93 20.88 11.53
C GLU A 408 1.83 21.21 10.04
N ARG A 409 1.75 20.15 9.24
CA ARG A 409 1.37 20.20 7.84
C ARG A 409 0.24 19.23 7.57
N GLN A 410 -0.52 19.48 6.53
CA GLN A 410 -1.56 18.58 6.05
C GLN A 410 -0.94 17.33 5.44
N GLN A 411 -1.74 16.24 5.40
CA GLN A 411 -1.37 15.04 4.72
C GLN A 411 -1.33 15.32 3.21
N LYS A 412 -0.27 14.87 2.53
CA LYS A 412 -0.11 15.00 1.07
C LYS A 412 -0.20 13.62 0.43
N GLY A 413 -0.71 13.58 -0.79
CA GLY A 413 -0.72 12.36 -1.60
C GLY A 413 0.69 11.94 -2.04
N ASP A 414 0.82 10.66 -2.39
CA ASP A 414 2.06 10.10 -2.90
C ASP A 414 2.25 10.48 -4.39
N ASP A 415 3.49 10.76 -4.77
CA ASP A 415 3.87 10.84 -6.18
C ASP A 415 4.14 9.41 -6.69
N THR A 416 3.15 8.81 -7.35
CA THR A 416 3.15 7.40 -7.71
C THR A 416 2.54 7.13 -9.08
N ASN A 417 2.97 6.05 -9.72
CA ASN A 417 2.36 5.53 -10.94
C ASN A 417 1.08 4.70 -10.65
N LEU A 418 0.98 4.10 -9.47
CA LEU A 418 -0.22 3.39 -9.00
C LEU A 418 -1.06 4.32 -8.12
N LYS A 419 -1.92 5.11 -8.76
CA LYS A 419 -2.73 6.14 -8.09
C LYS A 419 -4.04 5.55 -7.54
N CYS A 420 -4.00 4.98 -6.36
CA CYS A 420 -5.22 4.67 -5.62
C CYS A 420 -5.67 5.89 -4.83
N TYR A 421 -6.92 6.31 -5.00
CA TYR A 421 -7.44 7.50 -4.35
C TYR A 421 -8.17 7.16 -3.06
N TYR A 422 -7.75 7.83 -2.00
CA TYR A 422 -8.37 7.82 -0.68
C TYR A 422 -8.52 9.26 -0.20
N THR A 423 -9.42 9.50 0.73
CA THR A 423 -9.54 10.86 1.27
C THR A 423 -8.60 11.05 2.46
N ASP A 424 -8.08 12.27 2.55
CA ASP A 424 -7.47 12.74 3.79
C ASP A 424 -8.53 12.94 4.88
N ARG A 425 -8.11 13.40 6.04
CA ARG A 425 -9.04 13.67 7.15
C ARG A 425 -9.99 14.85 6.89
N GLN A 426 -9.71 15.71 5.93
CA GLN A 426 -10.64 16.76 5.47
C GLN A 426 -11.67 16.24 4.46
N GLY A 427 -11.48 15.05 3.92
CA GLY A 427 -12.35 14.46 2.92
C GLY A 427 -11.95 14.78 1.48
N VAL A 428 -10.70 15.15 1.23
CA VAL A 428 -10.18 15.43 -0.10
C VAL A 428 -9.50 14.19 -0.67
N PRO A 429 -9.84 13.76 -1.88
CA PRO A 429 -9.18 12.63 -2.51
C PRO A 429 -7.72 12.96 -2.83
N MET A 430 -6.86 12.07 -2.44
CA MET A 430 -5.42 12.14 -2.74
C MET A 430 -4.91 10.78 -3.22
N PRO A 431 -3.92 10.76 -4.11
CA PRO A 431 -3.31 9.52 -4.57
C PRO A 431 -2.46 8.89 -3.46
N VAL A 432 -2.61 7.59 -3.28
CA VAL A 432 -1.84 6.79 -2.32
C VAL A 432 -1.28 5.56 -3.01
N ASP A 433 -0.01 5.32 -2.89
CA ASP A 433 0.61 4.08 -3.33
C ASP A 433 0.34 2.95 -2.34
N VAL A 434 -0.77 2.25 -2.54
CA VAL A 434 -1.16 1.13 -1.67
C VAL A 434 -0.18 -0.05 -1.77
N SER A 435 0.56 -0.16 -2.88
CA SER A 435 1.59 -1.19 -3.03
C SER A 435 2.86 -0.89 -2.23
N GLY A 436 3.09 0.38 -1.90
CA GLY A 436 4.28 0.87 -1.21
C GLY A 436 5.57 0.79 -2.02
N LYS A 437 5.48 0.50 -3.33
CA LYS A 437 6.64 0.21 -4.20
C LYS A 437 6.67 1.05 -5.48
N GLU A 438 5.52 1.54 -5.93
CA GLU A 438 5.33 2.21 -7.23
C GLU A 438 5.53 3.72 -7.16
N GLY A 439 5.67 4.28 -5.97
CA GLY A 439 5.87 5.69 -5.74
C GLY A 439 7.33 6.13 -5.87
N LYS A 440 7.52 7.44 -6.00
CA LYS A 440 8.84 8.08 -5.95
C LYS A 440 9.55 7.78 -4.62
N ILE A 441 8.79 7.75 -3.53
CA ILE A 441 9.25 7.23 -2.24
C ILE A 441 8.84 5.76 -2.17
N ARG A 442 9.83 4.90 -2.02
CA ARG A 442 9.61 3.47 -1.88
C ARG A 442 9.58 3.09 -0.42
N TYR A 443 8.41 2.73 0.08
CA TYR A 443 8.18 2.38 1.48
C TYR A 443 8.53 0.92 1.79
N THR A 444 8.35 0.02 0.83
CA THR A 444 8.61 -1.42 0.98
C THR A 444 9.09 -2.04 -0.33
N ASP A 445 9.83 -3.14 -0.23
CA ASP A 445 10.25 -3.95 -1.39
C ASP A 445 9.23 -5.03 -1.77
N ASN A 446 8.16 -5.17 -0.98
CA ASN A 446 7.19 -6.23 -1.10
C ASN A 446 5.76 -5.67 -1.04
N SER A 447 5.05 -5.76 -2.15
CA SER A 447 3.67 -5.27 -2.29
C SER A 447 2.60 -6.26 -1.82
N ASN A 448 2.98 -7.43 -1.31
CA ASN A 448 2.01 -8.33 -0.70
C ASN A 448 1.40 -7.67 0.54
N PHE A 449 0.12 -7.91 0.76
CA PHE A 449 -0.61 -7.21 1.80
C PHE A 449 -1.45 -8.15 2.69
N PHE A 450 -1.70 -7.66 3.90
CA PHE A 450 -2.55 -8.30 4.87
C PHE A 450 -3.61 -7.32 5.36
N VAL A 451 -4.87 -7.73 5.32
CA VAL A 451 -6.01 -6.90 5.73
C VAL A 451 -6.69 -7.51 6.95
N LEU A 452 -6.82 -6.73 7.99
CA LEU A 452 -7.50 -7.12 9.24
C LEU A 452 -8.70 -6.19 9.48
N GLY A 453 -9.88 -6.76 9.51
CA GLY A 453 -11.10 -5.99 9.76
C GLY A 453 -12.20 -6.82 10.41
N PRO A 454 -12.60 -6.49 11.66
CA PRO A 454 -13.71 -7.13 12.33
C PRO A 454 -15.00 -7.14 11.52
N SER A 455 -15.89 -8.07 11.79
CA SER A 455 -17.22 -8.08 11.16
C SER A 455 -17.94 -6.75 11.35
N GLY A 456 -18.47 -6.17 10.26
CA GLY A 456 -19.13 -4.87 10.23
C GLY A 456 -18.19 -3.67 10.21
N SER A 457 -16.87 -3.85 10.15
CA SER A 457 -15.91 -2.74 10.00
C SER A 457 -15.89 -2.08 8.62
N GLY A 458 -16.50 -2.71 7.61
CA GLY A 458 -16.49 -2.26 6.23
C GLY A 458 -15.42 -2.93 5.35
N LYS A 459 -14.93 -4.09 5.75
CA LYS A 459 -13.87 -4.85 5.07
C LYS A 459 -14.15 -5.08 3.58
N SER A 460 -15.29 -5.69 3.25
CA SER A 460 -15.67 -5.98 1.86
C SER A 460 -15.86 -4.70 1.04
N PHE A 461 -16.39 -3.63 1.65
CA PHE A 461 -16.51 -2.32 1.01
C PHE A 461 -15.13 -1.74 0.66
N PHE A 462 -14.20 -1.75 1.62
CA PHE A 462 -12.83 -1.33 1.42
C PHE A 462 -12.14 -2.15 0.32
N MET A 463 -12.25 -3.48 0.36
CA MET A 463 -11.62 -4.33 -0.64
C MET A 463 -12.18 -4.14 -2.04
N ASN A 464 -13.49 -3.92 -2.18
CA ASN A 464 -14.09 -3.57 -3.46
C ASN A 464 -13.52 -2.24 -4.00
N THR A 465 -13.35 -1.22 -3.14
CA THR A 465 -12.68 0.05 -3.50
C THR A 465 -11.26 -0.18 -4.01
N VAL A 466 -10.47 -1.01 -3.33
CA VAL A 466 -9.09 -1.35 -3.75
C VAL A 466 -9.11 -2.09 -5.09
N MET A 467 -9.94 -3.12 -5.24
CA MET A 467 -10.00 -3.94 -6.46
C MET A 467 -10.50 -3.14 -7.66
N ARG A 468 -11.49 -2.24 -7.47
CA ARG A 468 -11.91 -1.32 -8.53
C ARG A 468 -10.74 -0.48 -9.03
N GLN A 469 -10.04 0.19 -8.12
CA GLN A 469 -8.94 1.08 -8.48
C GLN A 469 -7.76 0.33 -9.10
N TYR A 470 -7.47 -0.88 -8.65
CA TYR A 470 -6.44 -1.73 -9.26
C TYR A 470 -6.82 -2.13 -10.69
N TYR A 471 -8.06 -2.55 -10.92
CA TYR A 471 -8.56 -2.90 -12.25
C TYR A 471 -8.52 -1.70 -13.20
N GLU A 472 -8.96 -0.51 -12.73
CA GLU A 472 -8.91 0.74 -13.50
C GLU A 472 -7.48 1.13 -13.92
N GLN A 473 -6.46 0.59 -13.26
CA GLN A 473 -5.04 0.78 -13.57
C GLN A 473 -4.38 -0.48 -14.16
N ASP A 474 -5.14 -1.24 -14.94
CA ASP A 474 -4.68 -2.40 -15.71
C ASP A 474 -4.04 -3.52 -14.88
N THR A 475 -4.57 -3.78 -13.69
CA THR A 475 -4.16 -4.92 -12.88
C THR A 475 -5.08 -6.12 -13.14
N ASP A 476 -4.52 -7.28 -13.42
CA ASP A 476 -5.25 -8.56 -13.48
C ASP A 476 -5.60 -9.00 -12.07
N ILE A 477 -6.86 -9.28 -11.80
CA ILE A 477 -7.38 -9.56 -10.47
C ILE A 477 -7.99 -10.96 -10.41
N VAL A 478 -7.58 -11.73 -9.42
CA VAL A 478 -8.16 -13.02 -9.05
C VAL A 478 -8.57 -12.96 -7.58
N ILE A 479 -9.83 -13.25 -7.30
CA ILE A 479 -10.38 -13.18 -5.95
C ILE A 479 -10.93 -14.55 -5.55
N VAL A 480 -10.56 -15.00 -4.36
CA VAL A 480 -11.19 -16.12 -3.66
C VAL A 480 -12.10 -15.51 -2.60
N ASP A 481 -13.41 -15.65 -2.77
CA ASP A 481 -14.44 -15.07 -1.90
C ASP A 481 -15.27 -16.17 -1.23
N THR A 482 -15.69 -15.92 0.00
CA THR A 482 -16.56 -16.81 0.78
C THR A 482 -17.80 -16.08 1.30
N GLY A 483 -18.16 -14.94 0.75
CA GLY A 483 -19.23 -14.10 1.27
C GLY A 483 -20.06 -13.37 0.21
N ASP A 484 -19.95 -13.74 -1.05
CA ASP A 484 -20.65 -13.12 -2.18
C ASP A 484 -20.47 -11.59 -2.22
N SER A 485 -19.23 -11.15 -1.91
CA SER A 485 -18.92 -9.74 -1.71
C SER A 485 -18.61 -8.99 -3.01
N TYR A 486 -18.23 -9.68 -4.09
CA TYR A 486 -17.71 -9.08 -5.32
C TYR A 486 -18.60 -9.28 -6.55
N GLU A 487 -19.80 -9.87 -6.42
CA GLU A 487 -20.71 -10.14 -7.55
C GLU A 487 -21.02 -8.85 -8.34
N GLY A 488 -21.33 -7.75 -7.63
CA GLY A 488 -21.68 -6.48 -8.24
C GLY A 488 -20.53 -5.86 -9.04
N LEU A 489 -19.35 -5.77 -8.45
CA LEU A 489 -18.17 -5.23 -9.11
C LEU A 489 -17.72 -6.11 -10.28
N CYS A 490 -17.76 -7.44 -10.13
CA CYS A 490 -17.46 -8.38 -11.21
C CYS A 490 -18.44 -8.21 -12.37
N SER A 491 -19.74 -8.07 -12.07
CA SER A 491 -20.76 -7.83 -13.09
C SER A 491 -20.59 -6.48 -13.79
N TYR A 492 -20.12 -5.46 -13.10
CA TYR A 492 -19.83 -4.15 -13.67
C TYR A 492 -18.67 -4.20 -14.67
N PHE A 493 -17.60 -4.90 -14.33
CA PHE A 493 -16.44 -5.07 -15.21
C PHE A 493 -16.64 -6.15 -16.28
N GLU A 494 -17.80 -6.81 -16.31
CA GLU A 494 -18.09 -7.96 -17.18
C GLU A 494 -17.07 -9.10 -16.99
N GLY A 495 -16.53 -9.24 -15.78
CA GLY A 495 -15.60 -10.28 -15.41
C GLY A 495 -16.26 -11.64 -15.22
N ILE A 496 -15.46 -12.65 -14.97
CA ILE A 496 -15.93 -14.02 -14.76
C ILE A 496 -16.19 -14.24 -13.27
N TYR A 497 -17.47 -14.54 -12.95
CA TYR A 497 -17.92 -14.90 -11.60
C TYR A 497 -18.27 -16.38 -11.53
N ILE A 498 -17.44 -17.16 -10.83
CA ILE A 498 -17.56 -18.61 -10.75
C ILE A 498 -18.09 -18.98 -9.36
N THR A 499 -19.24 -19.65 -9.33
CA THR A 499 -19.80 -20.18 -8.08
C THR A 499 -19.81 -21.71 -8.13
N TYR A 500 -19.46 -22.34 -7.00
CA TYR A 500 -19.56 -23.79 -6.90
C TYR A 500 -21.01 -24.23 -6.74
N SER A 501 -21.45 -25.21 -7.55
CA SER A 501 -22.65 -26.00 -7.30
C SER A 501 -22.40 -27.47 -7.61
N LYS A 502 -23.22 -28.38 -7.10
CA LYS A 502 -23.10 -29.82 -7.44
C LYS A 502 -23.32 -30.10 -8.93
N GLU A 503 -24.13 -29.25 -9.60
CA GLU A 503 -24.45 -29.33 -11.03
C GLU A 503 -23.38 -28.64 -11.89
N HIS A 504 -22.69 -27.64 -11.31
CA HIS A 504 -21.59 -26.89 -11.94
C HIS A 504 -20.41 -26.83 -10.96
N PRO A 505 -19.66 -27.93 -10.80
CA PRO A 505 -18.48 -27.93 -9.94
C PRO A 505 -17.39 -27.05 -10.53
N ILE A 506 -16.62 -26.39 -9.67
CA ILE A 506 -15.38 -25.75 -10.12
C ILE A 506 -14.44 -26.88 -10.53
N SER A 507 -14.23 -26.99 -11.81
CA SER A 507 -13.39 -28.03 -12.39
C SER A 507 -12.19 -27.41 -13.08
N MET A 508 -11.06 -28.06 -12.92
CA MET A 508 -9.83 -27.66 -13.58
C MET A 508 -8.90 -28.85 -13.68
N ASN A 509 -8.35 -29.07 -14.86
CA ASN A 509 -7.32 -30.08 -15.05
C ASN A 509 -5.93 -29.46 -14.75
N PRO A 510 -5.40 -29.66 -13.53
CA PRO A 510 -4.10 -29.09 -13.16
C PRO A 510 -2.93 -29.82 -13.82
N PHE A 511 -3.16 -31.00 -14.42
CA PHE A 511 -2.12 -31.81 -15.10
C PHE A 511 -1.82 -31.31 -16.51
N LYS A 512 -2.72 -30.54 -17.11
CA LYS A 512 -2.50 -30.00 -18.46
C LYS A 512 -1.35 -29.00 -18.45
N ILE A 513 -0.39 -29.21 -19.34
CA ILE A 513 0.77 -28.35 -19.52
C ILE A 513 1.17 -28.37 -20.98
N GLU A 514 1.58 -27.23 -21.52
CA GLU A 514 2.11 -27.15 -22.87
C GLU A 514 3.61 -27.53 -22.91
N LYS A 515 4.10 -27.96 -24.07
CA LYS A 515 5.49 -28.38 -24.23
C LYS A 515 6.50 -27.27 -23.85
N ALA A 516 6.21 -26.04 -24.21
CA ALA A 516 7.07 -24.89 -23.87
C ALA A 516 7.14 -24.64 -22.35
N GLU A 517 6.03 -24.81 -21.65
CA GLU A 517 5.97 -24.67 -20.18
C GLU A 517 6.67 -25.86 -19.50
N TYR A 518 6.52 -27.09 -20.05
CA TYR A 518 7.26 -28.26 -19.59
C TYR A 518 8.78 -28.04 -19.67
N GLU A 519 9.27 -27.48 -20.76
CA GLU A 519 10.70 -27.23 -20.97
C GLU A 519 11.26 -26.12 -20.08
N GLN A 520 10.44 -25.09 -19.73
CA GLN A 520 10.90 -23.89 -19.02
C GLN A 520 10.57 -23.88 -17.52
N ASN A 521 9.40 -24.36 -17.12
CA ASN A 521 8.85 -24.17 -15.78
C ASN A 521 8.34 -25.43 -15.09
N PHE A 522 8.71 -26.62 -15.56
CA PHE A 522 8.20 -27.91 -15.07
C PHE A 522 8.35 -28.09 -13.55
N GLN A 523 9.43 -27.59 -12.97
CA GLN A 523 9.69 -27.75 -11.53
C GLN A 523 8.56 -27.16 -10.67
N ALA A 524 8.08 -25.95 -11.00
CA ALA A 524 6.98 -25.30 -10.29
C ALA A 524 5.68 -26.10 -10.44
N LYS A 525 5.39 -26.57 -11.63
CA LYS A 525 4.21 -27.40 -11.93
C LYS A 525 4.23 -28.74 -11.20
N LYS A 526 5.37 -29.39 -11.20
CA LYS A 526 5.58 -30.66 -10.46
C LYS A 526 5.36 -30.46 -8.96
N ASP A 527 5.94 -29.42 -8.36
CA ASP A 527 5.78 -29.12 -6.94
C ASP A 527 4.31 -28.81 -6.60
N PHE A 528 3.60 -28.12 -7.48
CA PHE A 528 2.18 -27.87 -7.35
C PHE A 528 1.36 -29.17 -7.38
N LEU A 529 1.56 -30.03 -8.38
CA LEU A 529 0.86 -31.31 -8.51
C LEU A 529 1.14 -32.25 -7.34
N ARG A 530 2.40 -32.30 -6.90
CA ARG A 530 2.78 -33.04 -5.69
C ARG A 530 1.95 -32.55 -4.50
N ASN A 531 1.80 -31.24 -4.33
CA ASN A 531 1.03 -30.67 -3.22
C ASN A 531 -0.46 -31.04 -3.30
N ILE A 532 -1.08 -31.03 -4.48
CA ILE A 532 -2.46 -31.52 -4.65
C ILE A 532 -2.56 -32.99 -4.25
N ILE A 533 -1.66 -33.84 -4.73
CA ILE A 533 -1.68 -35.27 -4.47
C ILE A 533 -1.57 -35.52 -2.95
N PHE A 534 -0.64 -34.82 -2.27
CA PHE A 534 -0.49 -34.99 -0.83
C PHE A 534 -1.63 -34.37 -0.03
N LEU A 535 -2.22 -33.29 -0.49
CA LEU A 535 -3.39 -32.71 0.15
C LEU A 535 -4.57 -33.69 0.15
N ILE A 536 -4.72 -34.45 -0.95
CA ILE A 536 -5.72 -35.52 -1.05
C ILE A 536 -5.29 -36.71 -0.19
N PHE A 537 -4.05 -37.19 -0.33
CA PHE A 537 -3.58 -38.44 0.26
C PHE A 537 -3.39 -38.37 1.78
N LYS A 538 -2.79 -37.26 2.27
CA LYS A 538 -2.38 -37.12 3.69
C LYS A 538 -3.21 -36.07 4.44
N GLY A 539 -3.92 -35.19 3.78
CA GLY A 539 -4.67 -34.10 4.40
C GLY A 539 -3.77 -33.22 5.25
N ASN A 540 -3.97 -33.25 6.56
CA ASN A 540 -3.21 -32.42 7.53
C ASN A 540 -1.92 -33.06 8.04
N ASP A 541 -1.71 -34.38 7.85
CA ASP A 541 -0.57 -35.09 8.46
C ASP A 541 0.77 -34.83 7.79
N GLY A 542 0.75 -34.33 6.58
CA GLY A 542 1.97 -34.09 5.78
C GLY A 542 2.68 -35.37 5.30
N PRO A 543 3.45 -35.31 4.22
CA PRO A 543 4.18 -36.44 3.68
C PRO A 543 5.52 -36.69 4.40
N THR A 544 5.98 -37.94 4.37
CA THR A 544 7.36 -38.28 4.68
C THR A 544 8.29 -37.95 3.52
N LYS A 545 9.58 -37.76 3.77
CA LYS A 545 10.57 -37.51 2.68
C LYS A 545 10.60 -38.61 1.62
N LEU A 546 10.38 -39.85 2.05
CA LEU A 546 10.33 -41.01 1.14
C LEU A 546 9.12 -40.95 0.23
N GLU A 547 7.96 -40.63 0.78
CA GLU A 547 6.72 -40.46 0.00
C GLU A 547 6.88 -39.31 -1.00
N GLU A 548 7.47 -38.18 -0.56
CA GLU A 548 7.78 -37.07 -1.47
C GLU A 548 8.67 -37.49 -2.65
N THR A 549 9.71 -38.29 -2.37
CA THR A 549 10.63 -38.75 -3.42
C THR A 549 9.90 -39.63 -4.43
N ILE A 550 9.10 -40.60 -3.97
CA ILE A 550 8.35 -41.53 -4.83
C ILE A 550 7.33 -40.77 -5.69
N ILE A 551 6.55 -39.85 -5.10
CA ILE A 551 5.56 -39.08 -5.87
C ILE A 551 6.24 -38.12 -6.84
N ASN A 552 7.34 -37.47 -6.46
CA ASN A 552 8.12 -36.63 -7.38
C ASN A 552 8.65 -37.42 -8.58
N GLN A 553 9.21 -38.61 -8.33
CA GLN A 553 9.70 -39.48 -9.37
C GLN A 553 8.54 -39.93 -10.30
N THR A 554 7.43 -40.30 -9.72
CA THR A 554 6.24 -40.76 -10.48
C THR A 554 5.71 -39.61 -11.35
N LEU A 555 5.68 -38.38 -10.87
CA LEU A 555 5.27 -37.21 -11.66
C LEU A 555 6.24 -36.93 -12.81
N ILE A 556 7.55 -36.99 -12.57
CA ILE A 556 8.56 -36.78 -13.62
C ILE A 556 8.37 -37.80 -14.72
N GLU A 557 8.31 -39.09 -14.37
CA GLU A 557 8.16 -40.17 -15.34
C GLU A 557 6.82 -40.13 -16.07
N TYR A 558 5.73 -39.67 -15.44
CA TYR A 558 4.42 -39.45 -16.05
C TYR A 558 4.46 -38.41 -17.18
N PHE A 559 5.11 -37.29 -16.95
CA PHE A 559 5.24 -36.26 -17.98
C PHE A 559 6.28 -36.60 -19.03
N GLU A 560 7.35 -37.31 -18.67
CA GLU A 560 8.33 -37.83 -19.62
C GLU A 560 7.65 -38.83 -20.58
N GLU A 561 6.79 -39.74 -20.09
CA GLU A 561 6.07 -40.69 -20.90
C GLU A 561 5.06 -40.03 -21.86
N TYR A 562 4.50 -38.85 -21.48
CA TYR A 562 3.62 -38.09 -22.36
C TYR A 562 4.38 -37.36 -23.47
N PHE A 563 5.45 -36.62 -23.11
CA PHE A 563 6.21 -35.79 -24.06
C PHE A 563 7.24 -36.57 -24.89
N THR A 564 7.78 -37.66 -24.34
CA THR A 564 8.76 -38.56 -24.98
C THR A 564 8.33 -39.99 -24.76
N PRO A 565 7.21 -40.42 -25.38
CA PRO A 565 6.67 -41.75 -25.14
C PRO A 565 7.67 -42.83 -25.51
N PHE A 566 7.68 -43.90 -24.71
CA PHE A 566 8.52 -45.06 -24.98
C PHE A 566 8.07 -45.80 -26.23
N GLU A 567 8.83 -45.75 -27.30
CA GLU A 567 8.53 -46.43 -28.57
C GLU A 567 9.02 -47.88 -28.58
N GLY A 568 9.94 -48.25 -27.76
CA GLY A 568 10.55 -49.58 -27.65
C GLY A 568 12.04 -49.48 -27.29
N PHE A 569 12.61 -50.63 -26.92
CA PHE A 569 14.05 -50.70 -26.70
C PHE A 569 14.81 -50.77 -28.03
N THR A 570 15.86 -49.97 -28.16
CA THR A 570 16.83 -50.11 -29.26
C THR A 570 17.56 -51.44 -29.12
N GLU A 571 18.16 -51.94 -30.22
CA GLU A 571 18.89 -53.20 -30.18
C GLU A 571 20.05 -53.15 -29.19
N GLU A 572 20.76 -52.04 -29.12
CA GLU A 572 21.81 -51.80 -28.15
C GLU A 572 21.31 -51.86 -26.69
N GLN A 573 20.13 -51.28 -26.42
CA GLN A 573 19.52 -51.34 -25.09
C GLN A 573 19.05 -52.77 -24.76
N ARG A 574 18.52 -53.50 -25.73
CA ARG A 574 18.17 -54.92 -25.58
C ARG A 574 19.37 -55.78 -25.29
N GLU A 575 20.51 -55.53 -25.93
CA GLU A 575 21.76 -56.21 -25.72
C GLU A 575 22.34 -55.92 -24.32
N ASN A 576 22.34 -54.66 -23.89
CA ASN A 576 22.74 -54.27 -22.55
C ASN A 576 21.87 -54.91 -21.48
N MET A 577 20.53 -54.93 -21.69
CA MET A 577 19.61 -55.56 -20.75
C MET A 577 19.82 -57.07 -20.68
N ARG A 578 20.07 -57.75 -21.83
CA ARG A 578 20.42 -59.17 -21.87
C ARG A 578 21.68 -59.41 -21.03
N HIS A 579 22.72 -58.61 -21.22
CA HIS A 579 23.98 -58.75 -20.52
C HIS A 579 23.83 -58.55 -19.00
N VAL A 580 23.10 -57.52 -18.58
CA VAL A 580 22.82 -57.27 -17.15
C VAL A 580 22.02 -58.40 -16.52
N MET A 581 20.96 -58.87 -17.19
CA MET A 581 20.15 -59.97 -16.70
C MET A 581 20.90 -61.30 -16.63
N GLU A 582 21.79 -61.54 -17.57
CA GLU A 582 22.69 -62.70 -17.57
C GLU A 582 23.66 -62.68 -16.39
N LEU A 583 24.31 -61.56 -16.17
CA LEU A 583 25.18 -61.34 -15.01
C LEU A 583 24.46 -61.55 -13.68
N GLU A 584 23.22 -61.03 -13.57
CA GLU A 584 22.43 -61.18 -12.36
C GLU A 584 21.92 -62.63 -12.18
N ASP A 585 21.45 -63.29 -13.23
CA ASP A 585 21.03 -64.71 -13.19
C ASP A 585 22.24 -65.60 -12.85
N LYS A 586 23.44 -65.35 -13.38
CA LYS A 586 24.68 -66.05 -13.00
C LYS A 586 25.06 -65.79 -11.52
N ARG A 587 24.99 -64.56 -11.07
CA ARG A 587 25.32 -64.21 -9.68
C ARG A 587 24.32 -64.79 -8.65
N THR A 588 23.08 -65.01 -9.04
CA THR A 588 22.02 -65.52 -8.15
C THR A 588 21.79 -67.01 -8.27
N GLY A 589 22.57 -67.75 -9.08
CA GLY A 589 22.45 -69.17 -9.29
C GLY A 589 21.24 -69.55 -10.16
N LYS A 590 20.52 -68.60 -10.74
CA LYS A 590 19.34 -68.87 -11.59
C LYS A 590 19.69 -69.34 -12.98
N TYR A 591 20.91 -69.08 -13.41
CA TYR A 591 21.44 -69.61 -14.67
C TYR A 591 21.69 -71.13 -14.54
N GLU A 592 22.32 -71.55 -13.46
CA GLU A 592 22.61 -72.96 -13.15
C GLU A 592 21.30 -73.70 -12.88
N GLU A 593 20.33 -73.13 -12.18
CA GLU A 593 18.99 -73.73 -12.02
C GLU A 593 18.27 -73.94 -13.36
N TYR A 594 18.39 -73.00 -14.29
CA TYR A 594 17.82 -73.09 -15.60
C TYR A 594 18.53 -74.14 -16.48
N GLU A 595 19.79 -74.22 -16.40
CA GLU A 595 20.60 -75.24 -17.03
C GLU A 595 20.19 -76.65 -16.58
N GLN A 596 20.06 -76.84 -15.25
CA GLN A 596 19.57 -78.12 -14.69
C GLN A 596 18.07 -78.36 -15.09
N GLU A 597 17.23 -77.34 -15.19
CA GLU A 597 15.86 -77.49 -15.68
C GLU A 597 15.83 -77.98 -17.16
N LEU A 598 16.73 -77.44 -17.98
CA LEU A 598 16.89 -77.89 -19.39
C LEU A 598 17.45 -79.27 -19.50
N GLU A 599 18.41 -79.61 -18.63
CA GLU A 599 19.00 -80.96 -18.55
C GLU A 599 17.92 -82.02 -18.20
N LYS A 600 17.09 -81.72 -17.18
CA LYS A 600 15.95 -82.60 -16.84
C LYS A 600 14.90 -82.75 -17.98
N ARG A 601 14.71 -81.64 -18.73
CA ARG A 601 13.69 -81.62 -19.80
C ARG A 601 14.13 -82.14 -21.12
N TYR A 602 15.42 -82.12 -21.44
CA TYR A 602 16.00 -82.48 -22.74
C TYR A 602 17.17 -83.47 -22.60
N GLY A 603 17.64 -83.69 -21.34
CA GLY A 603 18.64 -84.70 -21.06
C GLY A 603 18.17 -86.10 -21.28
N VAL A 604 19.07 -87.02 -21.68
CA VAL A 604 18.83 -88.41 -21.82
C VAL A 604 18.66 -89.01 -20.39
N SER A 605 17.60 -89.77 -20.19
CA SER A 605 17.41 -90.54 -18.97
C SER A 605 18.61 -91.44 -18.76
N ASP A 606 19.31 -91.23 -17.62
CA ASP A 606 20.36 -92.14 -17.13
C ASP A 606 19.66 -93.40 -16.63
N ASP A 607 19.49 -94.32 -17.58
CA ASP A 607 19.35 -95.76 -17.26
C ASP A 607 20.52 -96.47 -17.97
N ILE A 608 21.66 -96.47 -17.33
CA ILE A 608 22.68 -97.59 -17.42
C ILE A 608 23.74 -97.27 -16.31
N ASP A 609 23.78 -98.19 -15.39
CA ASP A 609 24.80 -98.38 -14.40
C ASP A 609 26.23 -98.57 -15.01
N ASP A 610 27.21 -98.06 -14.24
CA ASP A 610 28.62 -98.50 -14.21
C ASP A 610 29.34 -98.73 -15.55
N ILE A 611 30.26 -97.85 -15.89
CA ILE A 611 31.55 -98.14 -16.49
C ILE A 611 32.45 -96.88 -16.56
N GLU A 612 33.69 -97.09 -16.29
CA GLU A 612 34.86 -96.22 -16.05
C GLU A 612 35.21 -95.17 -17.07
N GLU A 613 36.07 -94.22 -16.63
CA GLU A 613 36.56 -92.94 -17.17
C GLU A 613 36.99 -92.79 -18.64
N ASP A 614 36.75 -93.74 -19.49
CA ASP A 614 37.20 -93.75 -20.93
C ASP A 614 36.06 -93.43 -21.93
N ASP A 615 34.88 -93.05 -21.44
CA ASP A 615 33.66 -93.00 -22.28
C ASP A 615 33.25 -91.60 -22.74
N ASP A 616 33.85 -90.50 -22.28
CA ASP A 616 33.47 -89.15 -22.66
C ASP A 616 33.87 -88.78 -24.09
N GLU A 617 34.94 -89.41 -24.61
CA GLU A 617 35.38 -89.16 -25.97
C GLU A 617 34.58 -90.08 -26.93
N ARG A 618 34.17 -91.26 -26.51
CA ARG A 618 33.29 -92.12 -27.24
C ARG A 618 31.84 -91.60 -27.26
N LYS A 619 31.38 -90.95 -26.20
CA LYS A 619 30.02 -90.36 -26.12
C LYS A 619 29.96 -89.08 -27.01
N LYS A 620 31.03 -88.27 -27.03
CA LYS A 620 31.21 -87.13 -27.97
C LYS A 620 31.25 -87.64 -29.43
N GLN A 621 31.95 -88.69 -29.74
CA GLN A 621 31.97 -89.26 -31.09
C GLN A 621 30.64 -89.95 -31.54
N ARG A 622 29.89 -90.55 -30.60
CA ARG A 622 28.57 -91.05 -30.87
C ARG A 622 27.58 -89.92 -31.10
N ASP A 623 27.65 -88.86 -30.35
CA ASP A 623 26.77 -87.67 -30.50
C ASP A 623 27.09 -86.96 -31.81
N LEU A 624 28.33 -86.78 -32.16
CA LEU A 624 28.72 -86.26 -33.46
C LEU A 624 28.22 -87.11 -34.62
N ARG A 625 28.38 -88.44 -34.56
CA ARG A 625 27.87 -89.36 -35.60
C ARG A 625 26.35 -89.36 -35.70
N LEU A 626 25.62 -89.21 -34.61
CA LEU A 626 24.16 -89.13 -34.64
C LEU A 626 23.71 -87.77 -35.14
N ARG A 627 24.39 -86.70 -34.80
CA ARG A 627 24.19 -85.34 -35.33
C ARG A 627 24.45 -85.32 -36.84
N ASP A 628 25.54 -85.91 -37.30
CA ASP A 628 25.86 -86.03 -38.72
C ASP A 628 24.79 -86.82 -39.45
N LYS A 629 24.29 -87.92 -38.85
CA LYS A 629 23.19 -88.78 -39.43
C LYS A 629 21.88 -88.00 -39.48
N LEU A 630 21.53 -87.31 -38.43
CA LEU A 630 20.29 -86.46 -38.38
C LEU A 630 20.40 -85.22 -39.31
N GLN A 631 21.57 -84.68 -39.44
CA GLN A 631 21.86 -83.62 -40.42
C GLN A 631 21.77 -84.12 -41.83
N ALA A 632 22.33 -85.35 -42.12
CA ALA A 632 22.24 -85.99 -43.41
C ALA A 632 20.79 -86.29 -43.83
N VAL A 633 19.87 -86.60 -42.89
CA VAL A 633 18.46 -86.76 -43.17
C VAL A 633 17.78 -85.42 -43.46
N ILE A 634 18.23 -84.36 -42.84
CA ILE A 634 17.72 -83.01 -43.10
C ILE A 634 18.17 -82.48 -44.46
N ASP A 635 19.41 -82.86 -44.87
CA ASP A 635 20.00 -82.43 -46.13
C ASP A 635 19.68 -83.35 -47.26
N ASP A 636 19.15 -84.54 -46.99
CA ASP A 636 18.73 -85.49 -48.02
C ASP A 636 17.49 -85.01 -48.83
N SER A 637 17.69 -84.79 -50.13
CA SER A 637 16.64 -84.39 -51.07
C SER A 637 15.54 -85.38 -51.25
N ALA A 638 15.74 -86.66 -50.90
CA ALA A 638 14.81 -87.75 -51.01
C ALA A 638 14.00 -88.03 -49.74
N ALA A 639 14.33 -87.41 -48.61
CA ALA A 639 13.62 -87.57 -47.36
C ALA A 639 12.29 -86.74 -47.37
N THR A 640 11.22 -87.29 -46.83
CA THR A 640 9.93 -86.61 -46.70
C THR A 640 10.02 -85.45 -45.73
N GLU A 641 9.15 -84.47 -45.89
CA GLU A 641 9.12 -83.22 -45.00
C GLU A 641 8.89 -83.60 -43.53
N GLY A 642 8.12 -84.70 -43.29
CA GLY A 642 7.92 -85.25 -41.95
C GLY A 642 9.13 -85.91 -41.31
N GLU A 643 9.97 -86.55 -42.09
CA GLU A 643 11.27 -87.16 -41.65
C GLU A 643 12.29 -86.04 -41.36
N LYS A 644 12.36 -84.98 -42.19
CA LYS A 644 13.16 -83.82 -41.98
C LYS A 644 12.79 -83.07 -40.75
N ASP A 645 11.47 -82.95 -40.52
CA ASP A 645 10.94 -82.25 -39.35
C ASP A 645 11.18 -83.07 -38.06
N ASN A 646 11.07 -84.37 -38.16
CA ASN A 646 11.40 -85.28 -37.04
C ASN A 646 12.90 -85.30 -36.73
N ALA A 647 13.74 -85.30 -37.76
CA ALA A 647 15.20 -85.22 -37.61
C ALA A 647 15.60 -83.84 -36.98
N LYS A 648 15.00 -82.67 -37.41
CA LYS A 648 15.19 -81.36 -36.82
C LYS A 648 14.74 -81.35 -35.38
N ARG A 649 13.59 -81.99 -35.05
CA ARG A 649 13.13 -82.03 -33.64
C ARG A 649 14.03 -82.91 -32.80
N GLN A 650 14.58 -83.96 -33.28
CA GLN A 650 15.57 -84.83 -32.55
C GLN A 650 16.91 -84.12 -32.40
N LEU A 651 17.36 -83.39 -33.43
CA LEU A 651 18.57 -82.56 -33.31
C LEU A 651 18.44 -81.47 -32.33
N LEU A 652 17.27 -80.79 -32.28
CA LEU A 652 16.89 -79.74 -31.36
C LEU A 652 16.68 -80.24 -29.93
N ARG A 653 16.42 -81.57 -29.74
CA ARG A 653 16.26 -82.14 -28.37
C ARG A 653 17.53 -82.49 -27.67
N ARG A 654 18.70 -82.30 -28.28
CA ARG A 654 20.00 -82.56 -27.63
C ARG A 654 20.57 -81.28 -27.09
N LEU A 655 20.90 -81.24 -25.80
CA LEU A 655 21.60 -80.16 -25.10
C LEU A 655 23.02 -80.07 -25.54
N THR A 656 23.34 -79.07 -26.40
CA THR A 656 24.68 -78.56 -26.59
C THR A 656 24.83 -77.24 -25.83
N PRO A 657 26.00 -76.84 -25.40
CA PRO A 657 26.22 -75.55 -24.78
C PRO A 657 25.65 -74.36 -25.56
N GLU A 658 25.73 -74.45 -26.90
CA GLU A 658 25.16 -73.42 -27.80
C GLU A 658 23.61 -73.45 -27.82
N LEU A 659 23.00 -74.60 -27.59
CA LEU A 659 21.52 -74.72 -27.50
C LEU A 659 21.03 -74.26 -26.19
N ILE A 660 21.74 -74.55 -25.12
CA ILE A 660 21.46 -73.96 -23.76
C ILE A 660 21.54 -72.47 -23.84
N GLU A 661 22.58 -71.90 -24.39
CA GLU A 661 22.77 -70.45 -24.55
C GLU A 661 21.67 -69.86 -25.46
N SER A 662 21.36 -70.44 -26.56
CA SER A 662 20.29 -70.02 -27.46
C SER A 662 18.91 -70.00 -26.75
N LYS A 663 18.62 -71.03 -25.98
CA LYS A 663 17.36 -71.19 -25.25
C LYS A 663 17.34 -70.12 -24.07
N TYR A 664 18.45 -69.88 -23.43
CA TYR A 664 18.59 -68.88 -22.38
C TYR A 664 18.41 -67.47 -22.95
N LEU A 665 19.01 -67.15 -24.06
CA LEU A 665 18.84 -65.91 -24.78
C LEU A 665 17.39 -65.67 -25.21
N GLN A 666 16.69 -66.75 -25.69
CA GLN A 666 15.27 -66.66 -25.98
C GLN A 666 14.43 -66.38 -24.74
N ARG A 667 14.79 -66.98 -23.57
CA ARG A 667 14.16 -66.69 -22.27
C ARG A 667 14.34 -65.23 -21.86
N LEU A 668 15.56 -64.71 -21.99
CA LEU A 668 15.90 -63.32 -21.71
C LEU A 668 15.15 -62.40 -22.66
N ASN A 669 15.13 -62.66 -23.94
CA ASN A 669 14.36 -61.89 -24.91
C ASN A 669 12.86 -61.86 -24.59
N LYS A 670 12.26 -62.99 -24.20
CA LYS A 670 10.87 -63.03 -23.74
C LYS A 670 10.63 -62.20 -22.46
N LYS A 671 11.62 -62.21 -21.53
CA LYS A 671 11.57 -61.35 -20.36
C LYS A 671 11.61 -59.88 -20.77
N ILE A 672 12.53 -59.50 -21.70
CA ILE A 672 12.65 -58.15 -22.23
C ILE A 672 11.39 -57.73 -22.97
N ASP A 673 10.83 -58.59 -23.86
CA ASP A 673 9.57 -58.31 -24.55
C ASP A 673 8.41 -58.13 -23.59
N LYS A 674 8.39 -58.87 -22.49
CA LYS A 674 7.38 -58.71 -21.44
C LYS A 674 7.53 -57.35 -20.75
N ILE A 675 8.74 -56.94 -20.45
CA ILE A 675 9.04 -55.62 -19.86
C ILE A 675 8.64 -54.53 -20.87
N GLU A 676 9.01 -54.70 -22.15
CA GLU A 676 8.66 -53.72 -23.19
C GLU A 676 7.13 -53.61 -23.37
N ARG A 677 6.41 -54.71 -23.37
CA ARG A 677 4.93 -54.71 -23.43
C ARG A 677 4.31 -54.07 -22.20
N GLN A 678 4.87 -54.31 -21.02
CA GLN A 678 4.42 -53.68 -19.78
C GLN A 678 4.67 -52.16 -19.83
N ARG A 679 5.85 -51.73 -20.32
CA ARG A 679 6.18 -50.33 -20.44
C ARG A 679 5.33 -49.63 -21.51
N LYS A 680 5.04 -50.24 -22.63
CA LYS A 680 4.13 -49.73 -23.66
C LYS A 680 2.67 -49.61 -23.19
N LYS A 681 2.23 -50.40 -22.20
CA LYS A 681 0.92 -50.29 -21.58
C LYS A 681 0.78 -49.04 -20.69
N MET A 682 1.91 -48.51 -20.19
CA MET A 682 1.95 -47.34 -19.34
C MET A 682 1.94 -46.01 -20.13
N ARG A 683 1.71 -46.11 -21.46
CA ARG A 683 1.69 -44.93 -22.33
C ARG A 683 0.61 -43.93 -21.88
N VAL A 684 1.03 -42.72 -21.60
CA VAL A 684 0.15 -41.59 -21.25
C VAL A 684 -0.34 -40.95 -22.54
N THR A 685 -1.65 -40.93 -22.77
CA THR A 685 -2.26 -40.39 -23.99
C THR A 685 -2.84 -38.97 -23.76
N GLU A 686 -3.20 -38.67 -22.54
CA GLU A 686 -3.76 -37.39 -22.13
C GLU A 686 -3.20 -36.99 -20.77
N LEU A 687 -3.04 -35.70 -20.54
CA LEU A 687 -2.61 -35.18 -19.25
C LEU A 687 -3.85 -34.80 -18.42
N ASN A 688 -4.23 -35.67 -17.47
CA ASN A 688 -5.29 -35.46 -16.50
C ASN A 688 -5.09 -36.31 -15.25
N PHE A 689 -5.90 -36.11 -14.22
CA PHE A 689 -5.78 -36.88 -12.99
C PHE A 689 -6.08 -38.36 -13.21
N ASN A 690 -7.02 -38.73 -14.08
CA ASN A 690 -7.36 -40.12 -14.36
C ASN A 690 -6.17 -40.92 -14.91
N THR A 691 -5.49 -40.36 -15.90
CA THR A 691 -4.29 -40.98 -16.50
C THR A 691 -3.12 -41.00 -15.54
N TYR A 692 -2.95 -39.94 -14.70
CA TYR A 692 -1.95 -39.97 -13.67
C TYR A 692 -2.21 -41.04 -12.61
N TYR A 693 -3.46 -41.20 -12.17
CA TYR A 693 -3.84 -42.19 -11.19
C TYR A 693 -3.56 -43.60 -11.70
N GLU A 694 -3.96 -43.90 -12.95
CA GLU A 694 -3.68 -45.20 -13.61
C GLU A 694 -2.17 -45.43 -13.69
N PHE A 695 -1.40 -44.45 -14.13
CA PHE A 695 0.06 -44.51 -14.22
C PHE A 695 0.71 -44.77 -12.86
N ALA A 696 0.31 -44.01 -11.84
CA ALA A 696 0.87 -44.08 -10.49
C ALA A 696 0.63 -45.43 -9.83
N ILE A 697 -0.59 -46.03 -9.99
CA ILE A 697 -0.92 -47.36 -9.45
C ILE A 697 -0.06 -48.45 -10.08
N GLU A 698 0.27 -48.35 -11.36
CA GLU A 698 1.16 -49.33 -12.02
C GLU A 698 2.65 -49.06 -11.73
N ARG A 699 3.04 -47.79 -11.62
CA ARG A 699 4.47 -47.43 -11.50
C ARG A 699 5.01 -47.50 -10.08
N ILE A 700 4.28 -47.03 -9.07
CA ILE A 700 4.73 -47.01 -7.67
C ILE A 700 5.14 -48.43 -7.18
N PRO A 701 4.39 -49.51 -7.43
CA PRO A 701 4.83 -50.85 -7.06
C PRO A 701 6.14 -51.30 -7.73
N GLN A 702 6.42 -50.79 -8.92
CA GLN A 702 7.69 -51.07 -9.61
C GLN A 702 8.85 -50.35 -8.93
N ILE A 703 8.66 -49.07 -8.58
CA ILE A 703 9.64 -48.30 -7.81
C ILE A 703 9.90 -48.96 -6.45
N MET A 704 8.84 -49.39 -5.75
CA MET A 704 8.96 -50.09 -4.47
C MET A 704 9.84 -51.36 -4.59
N LYS A 705 9.74 -52.09 -5.69
CA LYS A 705 10.56 -53.27 -5.94
C LYS A 705 11.98 -52.92 -6.32
N GLN A 706 12.16 -51.92 -7.18
CA GLN A 706 13.48 -51.48 -7.65
C GLN A 706 14.35 -50.92 -6.54
N ASP A 707 13.76 -50.06 -5.72
CA ASP A 707 14.50 -49.30 -4.69
C ASP A 707 14.39 -49.97 -3.30
N GLN A 708 13.69 -51.11 -3.17
CA GLN A 708 13.43 -51.81 -1.91
C GLN A 708 12.79 -50.96 -0.83
N VAL A 709 11.92 -50.02 -1.20
CA VAL A 709 11.23 -49.09 -0.33
C VAL A 709 9.79 -49.46 -0.06
N LYS A 710 9.21 -48.97 1.05
CA LYS A 710 7.81 -49.21 1.41
C LYS A 710 6.98 -47.98 1.14
N PHE A 711 5.86 -48.15 0.45
CA PHE A 711 4.85 -47.14 0.23
C PHE A 711 3.45 -47.76 0.39
N ALA A 712 2.51 -47.02 1.01
CA ALA A 712 1.16 -47.49 1.30
C ALA A 712 0.26 -47.39 0.05
N ILE A 713 0.58 -48.14 -1.00
CA ILE A 713 -0.09 -48.04 -2.33
C ILE A 713 -1.59 -48.32 -2.26
N ASN A 714 -2.05 -49.27 -1.45
CA ASN A 714 -3.48 -49.60 -1.34
C ASN A 714 -4.26 -48.46 -0.66
N GLU A 715 -3.66 -47.82 0.33
CA GLU A 715 -4.21 -46.63 0.99
C GLU A 715 -4.25 -45.46 0.01
N PHE A 716 -3.16 -45.19 -0.69
CA PHE A 716 -3.06 -44.18 -1.73
C PHE A 716 -4.16 -44.38 -2.82
N ALA A 717 -4.30 -45.57 -3.35
CA ALA A 717 -5.30 -45.89 -4.35
C ALA A 717 -6.74 -45.68 -3.83
N THR A 718 -7.00 -46.06 -2.57
CA THR A 718 -8.34 -45.92 -1.98
C THR A 718 -8.71 -44.46 -1.71
N ILE A 719 -7.79 -43.69 -1.18
CA ILE A 719 -8.02 -42.28 -0.83
C ILE A 719 -8.16 -41.38 -2.07
N LEU A 720 -7.42 -41.68 -3.15
CA LEU A 720 -7.50 -40.91 -4.39
C LEU A 720 -8.68 -41.33 -5.28
N LYS A 721 -9.28 -42.49 -5.06
CA LYS A 721 -10.37 -43.04 -5.88
C LYS A 721 -11.58 -42.12 -6.07
N PRO A 722 -12.03 -41.29 -5.08
CA PRO A 722 -13.12 -40.32 -5.29
C PRO A 722 -12.91 -39.34 -6.44
N PHE A 723 -11.67 -39.05 -6.78
CA PHE A 723 -11.29 -38.11 -7.87
C PHE A 723 -11.07 -38.83 -9.22
N TYR A 724 -11.07 -40.15 -9.21
CA TYR A 724 -10.93 -41.00 -10.40
C TYR A 724 -12.30 -41.33 -11.04
N LYS A 725 -12.30 -41.83 -12.27
CA LYS A 725 -13.49 -42.18 -13.07
C LYS A 725 -14.62 -42.84 -12.26
N GLY A 726 -15.82 -42.26 -12.33
CA GLY A 726 -16.99 -42.68 -11.57
C GLY A 726 -16.99 -42.29 -10.10
N GLY A 727 -16.01 -41.55 -9.62
CA GLY A 727 -15.97 -41.01 -8.26
C GLY A 727 -16.78 -39.74 -8.11
N GLU A 728 -17.16 -39.42 -6.89
CA GLU A 728 -17.99 -38.23 -6.55
C GLU A 728 -17.35 -36.89 -6.96
N MET A 729 -16.03 -36.83 -6.99
CA MET A 729 -15.22 -35.64 -7.27
C MET A 729 -14.44 -35.76 -8.59
N GLU A 730 -14.84 -36.67 -9.48
CA GLU A 730 -14.14 -36.89 -10.75
C GLU A 730 -13.91 -35.62 -11.55
N TYR A 731 -14.91 -34.72 -11.62
CA TYR A 731 -14.84 -33.49 -12.41
C TYR A 731 -13.85 -32.47 -11.88
N THR A 732 -13.49 -32.53 -10.61
CA THR A 732 -12.65 -31.51 -9.96
C THR A 732 -11.27 -31.40 -10.62
N LEU A 733 -10.66 -32.52 -11.01
CA LEU A 733 -9.26 -32.57 -11.49
C LEU A 733 -9.11 -33.07 -12.94
N ASN A 734 -10.21 -33.36 -13.64
CA ASN A 734 -10.15 -33.99 -14.96
C ASN A 734 -10.70 -33.14 -16.11
N ASN A 735 -11.51 -32.11 -15.84
CA ASN A 735 -12.07 -31.30 -16.90
C ASN A 735 -11.11 -30.19 -17.30
N GLU A 736 -11.09 -29.82 -18.55
CA GLU A 736 -10.33 -28.69 -19.04
C GLU A 736 -10.87 -27.38 -18.43
N MET A 737 -9.97 -26.54 -18.00
CA MET A 737 -10.30 -25.17 -17.64
C MET A 737 -10.70 -24.39 -18.88
N ASP A 738 -11.69 -23.52 -18.75
CA ASP A 738 -12.01 -22.56 -19.80
C ASP A 738 -10.78 -21.70 -20.09
N SER A 739 -10.26 -21.75 -21.30
CA SER A 739 -9.10 -20.94 -21.73
C SER A 739 -9.36 -19.43 -21.62
N SER A 740 -10.62 -19.01 -21.49
CA SER A 740 -10.99 -17.62 -21.24
C SER A 740 -10.45 -17.11 -19.90
N LEU A 741 -10.31 -17.97 -18.88
CA LEU A 741 -9.82 -17.58 -17.55
C LEU A 741 -8.40 -17.03 -17.57
N PHE A 742 -7.52 -17.51 -18.44
CA PHE A 742 -6.17 -16.98 -18.56
C PHE A 742 -6.17 -15.52 -19.06
N ASN A 743 -7.07 -15.21 -20.00
CA ASN A 743 -7.12 -13.89 -20.64
C ASN A 743 -7.97 -12.88 -19.87
N GLU A 744 -8.93 -13.35 -19.05
CA GLU A 744 -9.82 -12.46 -18.31
C GLU A 744 -9.06 -11.69 -17.21
N LYS A 745 -9.36 -10.41 -17.08
CA LYS A 745 -8.68 -9.51 -16.12
C LYS A 745 -9.33 -9.48 -14.74
N PHE A 746 -10.60 -9.83 -14.63
CA PHE A 746 -11.32 -9.82 -13.34
C PHE A 746 -12.04 -11.15 -13.13
N ILE A 747 -11.53 -11.95 -12.22
CA ILE A 747 -12.07 -13.29 -11.93
C ILE A 747 -12.38 -13.38 -10.44
N VAL A 748 -13.58 -13.82 -10.12
CA VAL A 748 -14.03 -14.10 -8.77
C VAL A 748 -14.46 -15.55 -8.65
N PHE A 749 -13.88 -16.24 -7.68
CA PHE A 749 -14.26 -17.59 -7.28
C PHE A 749 -15.02 -17.51 -5.96
N GLU A 750 -16.34 -17.66 -6.02
CA GLU A 750 -17.23 -17.74 -4.86
C GLU A 750 -17.32 -19.18 -4.37
N ILE A 751 -16.71 -19.47 -3.25
CA ILE A 751 -16.54 -20.84 -2.71
C ILE A 751 -17.23 -21.06 -1.35
N ASP A 752 -18.17 -20.22 -0.96
CA ASP A 752 -18.90 -20.32 0.31
C ASP A 752 -19.55 -21.71 0.52
N LYS A 753 -20.13 -22.27 -0.54
CA LYS A 753 -20.84 -23.57 -0.48
C LYS A 753 -19.95 -24.75 -0.16
N ILE A 754 -18.65 -24.65 -0.39
CA ILE A 754 -17.70 -25.75 -0.11
C ILE A 754 -16.79 -25.48 1.08
N LYS A 755 -16.89 -24.32 1.73
CA LYS A 755 -16.00 -23.91 2.83
C LYS A 755 -15.98 -24.87 4.03
N GLU A 756 -17.07 -25.62 4.23
CA GLU A 756 -17.16 -26.63 5.31
C GLU A 756 -16.71 -28.03 4.86
N ASN A 757 -16.35 -28.23 3.60
CA ASN A 757 -15.81 -29.50 3.11
C ASN A 757 -14.28 -29.53 3.32
N PRO A 758 -13.75 -30.33 4.26
CA PRO A 758 -12.33 -30.26 4.64
C PRO A 758 -11.38 -30.78 3.57
N VAL A 759 -11.89 -31.51 2.57
CA VAL A 759 -11.08 -32.06 1.46
C VAL A 759 -11.19 -31.19 0.22
N LEU A 760 -12.40 -30.86 -0.20
CA LEU A 760 -12.64 -30.14 -1.44
C LEU A 760 -12.21 -28.68 -1.37
N PHE A 761 -12.46 -28.01 -0.24
CA PHE A 761 -12.18 -26.59 -0.08
C PHE A 761 -10.69 -26.24 -0.28
N PRO A 762 -9.74 -26.90 0.40
CA PRO A 762 -8.32 -26.64 0.18
C PRO A 762 -7.85 -26.95 -1.25
N ILE A 763 -8.38 -28.01 -1.87
CA ILE A 763 -8.02 -28.38 -3.25
C ILE A 763 -8.45 -27.29 -4.22
N VAL A 764 -9.69 -26.82 -4.14
CA VAL A 764 -10.20 -25.76 -4.99
C VAL A 764 -9.41 -24.46 -4.81
N VAL A 765 -9.09 -24.09 -3.58
CA VAL A 765 -8.25 -22.91 -3.32
C VAL A 765 -6.86 -23.06 -3.93
N LEU A 766 -6.25 -24.24 -3.81
CA LEU A 766 -4.94 -24.52 -4.41
C LEU A 766 -4.99 -24.42 -5.95
N ILE A 767 -6.06 -24.93 -6.57
CA ILE A 767 -6.29 -24.81 -8.00
C ILE A 767 -6.40 -23.34 -8.44
N ILE A 768 -7.17 -22.54 -7.71
CA ILE A 768 -7.32 -21.11 -8.01
C ILE A 768 -5.97 -20.38 -7.91
N MET A 769 -5.17 -20.74 -6.91
CA MET A 769 -3.81 -20.23 -6.78
C MET A 769 -2.90 -20.62 -7.96
N ASP A 770 -3.09 -21.80 -8.55
CA ASP A 770 -2.36 -22.20 -9.75
C ASP A 770 -2.76 -21.34 -10.97
N VAL A 771 -4.05 -21.04 -11.14
CA VAL A 771 -4.50 -20.10 -12.19
C VAL A 771 -3.78 -18.78 -12.07
N PHE A 772 -3.70 -18.26 -10.84
CA PHE A 772 -2.99 -17.01 -10.59
C PHE A 772 -1.49 -17.16 -10.86
N THR A 773 -0.89 -18.29 -10.48
CA THR A 773 0.53 -18.56 -10.72
C THR A 773 0.84 -18.60 -12.22
N GLN A 774 0.00 -19.22 -13.01
CA GLN A 774 0.16 -19.22 -14.47
C GLN A 774 0.05 -17.81 -15.05
N LYS A 775 -0.95 -17.02 -14.62
CA LYS A 775 -1.05 -15.60 -14.99
C LYS A 775 0.20 -14.83 -14.59
N MET A 776 0.70 -15.06 -13.37
CA MET A 776 1.88 -14.38 -12.84
C MET A 776 3.14 -14.67 -13.65
N LEU A 777 3.33 -15.91 -14.08
CA LEU A 777 4.54 -16.32 -14.78
C LEU A 777 4.51 -16.03 -16.29
N LEU A 778 3.33 -16.09 -16.91
CA LEU A 778 3.19 -16.07 -18.37
C LEU A 778 2.63 -14.75 -18.92
N LYS A 779 2.05 -13.89 -18.08
CA LYS A 779 1.45 -12.62 -18.50
C LYS A 779 2.29 -11.43 -18.05
N GLU A 780 2.36 -10.39 -18.85
CA GLU A 780 2.94 -9.10 -18.48
C GLU A 780 1.97 -8.25 -17.66
N GLY A 781 2.45 -7.16 -17.04
CA GLY A 781 1.66 -6.22 -16.26
C GLY A 781 1.48 -6.62 -14.79
N ARG A 782 0.67 -5.83 -14.07
CA ARG A 782 0.38 -6.06 -12.64
C ARG A 782 -0.69 -7.14 -12.45
N LYS A 783 -0.54 -7.94 -11.41
CA LYS A 783 -1.50 -8.97 -11.02
C LYS A 783 -1.75 -8.91 -9.52
N CYS A 784 -2.97 -9.19 -9.12
CA CYS A 784 -3.36 -9.24 -7.71
C CYS A 784 -4.21 -10.48 -7.43
N LEU A 785 -3.80 -11.27 -6.43
CA LEU A 785 -4.60 -12.34 -5.85
C LEU A 785 -5.09 -11.90 -4.48
N VAL A 786 -6.39 -12.00 -4.26
CA VAL A 786 -7.01 -11.76 -2.95
C VAL A 786 -7.63 -13.05 -2.44
N ILE A 787 -7.34 -13.38 -1.20
CA ILE A 787 -7.89 -14.56 -0.52
C ILE A 787 -8.66 -14.05 0.69
N GLU A 788 -10.00 -14.05 0.59
CA GLU A 788 -10.89 -13.66 1.70
C GLU A 788 -11.37 -14.87 2.50
N GLU A 789 -11.23 -14.78 3.83
CA GLU A 789 -11.75 -15.77 4.80
C GLU A 789 -11.32 -17.22 4.53
N ALA A 790 -10.34 -17.43 3.67
CA ALA A 790 -9.89 -18.76 3.27
C ALA A 790 -8.86 -19.37 4.24
N TRP A 791 -8.75 -18.83 5.47
CA TRP A 791 -7.79 -19.29 6.48
C TRP A 791 -7.94 -20.78 6.81
N LYS A 792 -9.16 -21.35 6.77
CA LYS A 792 -9.39 -22.78 6.95
C LYS A 792 -8.67 -23.64 5.89
N ALA A 793 -8.66 -23.16 4.65
CA ALA A 793 -7.95 -23.85 3.57
C ALA A 793 -6.43 -23.74 3.73
N ILE A 794 -5.95 -22.58 4.13
CA ILE A 794 -4.50 -22.30 4.20
C ILE A 794 -3.84 -22.80 5.49
N ALA A 795 -4.60 -23.31 6.44
CA ALA A 795 -4.08 -23.81 7.72
C ALA A 795 -3.30 -25.11 7.60
N THR A 796 -3.42 -25.83 6.47
CA THR A 796 -2.67 -27.09 6.27
C THR A 796 -1.19 -26.84 5.97
N PRO A 797 -0.25 -27.69 6.40
CA PRO A 797 1.18 -27.52 6.14
C PRO A 797 1.53 -27.42 4.65
N VAL A 798 0.83 -28.18 3.81
CA VAL A 798 1.01 -28.19 2.36
C VAL A 798 0.64 -26.84 1.76
N MET A 799 -0.52 -26.30 2.14
CA MET A 799 -0.99 -25.00 1.69
C MET A 799 -0.10 -23.87 2.18
N ALA A 800 0.31 -23.92 3.43
CA ALA A 800 1.20 -22.90 4.00
C ALA A 800 2.54 -22.83 3.24
N THR A 801 3.09 -23.98 2.86
CA THR A 801 4.32 -24.04 2.03
C THR A 801 4.09 -23.44 0.64
N TYR A 802 2.96 -23.71 0.01
CA TYR A 802 2.63 -23.15 -1.29
C TYR A 802 2.38 -21.65 -1.23
N ILE A 803 1.68 -21.16 -0.21
CA ILE A 803 1.50 -19.73 0.03
C ILE A 803 2.84 -19.03 0.23
N GLN A 804 3.76 -19.64 0.98
CA GLN A 804 5.10 -19.09 1.15
C GLN A 804 5.85 -18.98 -0.18
N TYR A 805 5.76 -20.00 -1.03
CA TYR A 805 6.30 -19.97 -2.38
C TYR A 805 5.67 -18.83 -3.20
N LEU A 806 4.34 -18.73 -3.19
CA LEU A 806 3.59 -17.73 -3.93
C LEU A 806 3.97 -16.32 -3.51
N TYR A 807 4.03 -16.03 -2.21
CA TYR A 807 4.43 -14.72 -1.67
C TYR A 807 5.86 -14.33 -2.05
N LYS A 808 6.79 -15.30 -2.02
CA LYS A 808 8.19 -15.06 -2.42
C LYS A 808 8.33 -14.84 -3.93
N THR A 809 7.54 -15.54 -4.73
CA THR A 809 7.60 -15.50 -6.20
C THR A 809 6.89 -14.26 -6.75
N ALA A 810 5.73 -13.89 -6.20
CA ALA A 810 4.94 -12.75 -6.62
C ALA A 810 5.76 -11.45 -6.70
N ARG A 811 6.64 -11.23 -5.72
CA ARG A 811 7.53 -10.06 -5.67
C ARG A 811 8.38 -9.87 -6.93
N LYS A 812 8.75 -10.98 -7.61
CA LYS A 812 9.60 -10.97 -8.80
C LYS A 812 8.85 -10.74 -10.10
N HIS A 813 7.51 -10.91 -10.10
CA HIS A 813 6.69 -10.95 -11.31
C HIS A 813 5.61 -9.88 -11.36
N TRP A 814 5.82 -8.73 -10.71
CA TRP A 814 4.82 -7.63 -10.65
C TRP A 814 3.46 -8.10 -10.16
N ALA A 815 3.48 -9.01 -9.20
CA ALA A 815 2.28 -9.61 -8.61
C ALA A 815 2.20 -9.28 -7.12
N MET A 816 0.98 -9.19 -6.63
CA MET A 816 0.63 -8.93 -5.24
C MET A 816 -0.29 -10.04 -4.74
N VAL A 817 -0.05 -10.52 -3.55
CA VAL A 817 -0.92 -11.48 -2.88
C VAL A 817 -1.43 -10.87 -1.59
N GLY A 818 -2.74 -10.85 -1.41
CA GLY A 818 -3.40 -10.32 -0.24
C GLY A 818 -4.23 -11.36 0.48
N VAL A 819 -4.09 -11.41 1.80
CA VAL A 819 -4.96 -12.21 2.67
C VAL A 819 -5.80 -11.27 3.51
N VAL A 820 -7.09 -11.54 3.54
CA VAL A 820 -8.10 -10.72 4.22
C VAL A 820 -8.82 -11.55 5.27
N THR A 821 -8.80 -11.12 6.54
CA THR A 821 -9.42 -11.86 7.64
C THR A 821 -10.13 -10.95 8.63
N GLN A 822 -11.01 -11.52 9.44
CA GLN A 822 -11.72 -10.81 10.51
C GLN A 822 -10.98 -10.86 11.83
N GLU A 823 -10.27 -11.92 12.10
CA GLU A 823 -9.57 -12.14 13.36
C GLU A 823 -8.10 -12.49 13.14
N ILE A 824 -7.22 -11.93 13.96
CA ILE A 824 -5.78 -12.22 13.87
C ILE A 824 -5.46 -13.67 14.25
N GLN A 825 -6.28 -14.28 15.11
CA GLN A 825 -6.14 -15.66 15.53
C GLN A 825 -6.17 -16.63 14.34
N ASP A 826 -7.01 -16.35 13.35
CA ASP A 826 -7.16 -17.18 12.14
C ASP A 826 -5.81 -17.47 11.46
N VAL A 827 -4.90 -16.49 11.55
CA VAL A 827 -3.57 -16.60 10.93
C VAL A 827 -2.50 -17.03 11.93
N THR A 828 -2.67 -16.73 13.22
CA THR A 828 -1.63 -16.98 14.23
C THR A 828 -1.70 -18.34 14.90
N GLU A 829 -2.79 -19.09 14.76
CA GLU A 829 -2.93 -20.47 15.28
C GLU A 829 -1.90 -21.41 14.66
N SER A 830 -1.56 -21.24 13.40
CA SER A 830 -0.49 -21.98 12.75
C SER A 830 0.78 -21.13 12.65
N LYS A 831 1.86 -21.59 13.29
CA LYS A 831 3.17 -20.91 13.21
C LYS A 831 3.66 -20.77 11.76
N ILE A 832 3.47 -21.80 10.94
CA ILE A 832 3.91 -21.84 9.54
C ILE A 832 3.12 -20.81 8.71
N VAL A 833 1.80 -20.74 8.90
CA VAL A 833 0.93 -19.78 8.20
C VAL A 833 1.27 -18.35 8.61
N LYS A 834 1.45 -18.10 9.92
CA LYS A 834 1.89 -16.80 10.41
C LYS A 834 3.20 -16.36 9.75
N GLU A 835 4.20 -17.20 9.73
CA GLU A 835 5.51 -16.90 9.14
C GLU A 835 5.39 -16.72 7.61
N ALA A 836 4.56 -17.51 6.94
CA ALA A 836 4.36 -17.41 5.49
C ALA A 836 3.67 -16.11 5.07
N ILE A 837 2.65 -15.66 5.77
CA ILE A 837 1.83 -14.50 5.42
C ILE A 837 2.39 -13.22 6.04
N ILE A 838 2.51 -13.16 7.36
CA ILE A 838 2.84 -11.92 8.06
C ILE A 838 4.27 -11.46 7.72
N ASN A 839 5.24 -12.35 7.77
CA ASN A 839 6.64 -11.99 7.50
C ASN A 839 6.91 -11.68 6.01
N ASN A 840 6.02 -12.09 5.11
CA ASN A 840 6.13 -11.82 3.69
C ASN A 840 5.12 -10.77 3.18
N SER A 841 4.39 -10.10 4.07
CA SER A 841 3.56 -8.94 3.74
C SER A 841 4.34 -7.66 3.99
N GLY A 842 4.41 -6.80 2.99
CA GLY A 842 5.03 -5.48 3.10
C GLY A 842 4.03 -4.37 3.47
N VAL A 843 2.75 -4.65 3.31
CA VAL A 843 1.66 -3.71 3.56
C VAL A 843 0.64 -4.33 4.51
N PHE A 844 0.28 -3.57 5.54
CA PHE A 844 -0.76 -3.95 6.50
C PHE A 844 -1.89 -2.93 6.48
N MET A 845 -3.12 -3.40 6.36
CA MET A 845 -4.32 -2.56 6.30
C MET A 845 -5.25 -2.97 7.43
N LEU A 846 -5.49 -2.06 8.36
CA LEU A 846 -6.32 -2.32 9.52
C LEU A 846 -7.55 -1.39 9.51
N LEU A 847 -8.73 -1.99 9.53
CA LEU A 847 -9.96 -1.26 9.75
C LEU A 847 -10.18 -1.07 11.27
N ASP A 848 -11.31 -0.47 11.66
CA ASP A 848 -11.60 -0.15 13.07
C ASP A 848 -11.43 -1.38 13.99
N GLN A 849 -10.46 -1.30 14.89
CA GLN A 849 -10.10 -2.34 15.87
C GLN A 849 -10.69 -2.09 17.27
N SER A 850 -11.60 -1.14 17.41
CA SER A 850 -12.16 -0.75 18.72
C SER A 850 -12.79 -1.91 19.49
N LYS A 851 -13.32 -2.93 18.77
CA LYS A 851 -13.87 -4.16 19.37
C LYS A 851 -12.82 -5.03 20.05
N PHE A 852 -11.56 -4.95 19.66
CA PHE A 852 -10.47 -5.80 20.14
C PHE A 852 -9.47 -5.04 21.00
N LYS A 853 -9.84 -3.89 21.57
CA LYS A 853 -8.94 -3.01 22.32
C LYS A 853 -8.23 -3.75 23.44
N ASP A 854 -8.94 -4.58 24.20
CA ASP A 854 -8.38 -5.34 25.34
C ASP A 854 -7.42 -6.46 24.90
N LYS A 855 -7.49 -6.92 23.65
CA LYS A 855 -6.65 -7.98 23.08
C LYS A 855 -5.66 -7.43 22.04
N PHE A 856 -5.57 -6.12 21.91
CA PHE A 856 -4.82 -5.47 20.84
C PHE A 856 -3.30 -5.69 20.93
N ASP A 857 -2.78 -5.95 22.11
CA ASP A 857 -1.36 -6.26 22.34
C ASP A 857 -0.88 -7.46 21.51
N ASN A 858 -1.74 -8.44 21.28
CA ASN A 858 -1.41 -9.57 20.41
C ASN A 858 -1.30 -9.13 18.95
N ILE A 859 -2.22 -8.28 18.48
CA ILE A 859 -2.19 -7.69 17.13
C ILE A 859 -0.92 -6.84 16.97
N LYS A 860 -0.63 -5.97 17.96
CA LYS A 860 0.56 -5.12 18.00
C LYS A 860 1.84 -5.93 17.83
N LYS A 861 2.01 -7.00 18.65
CA LYS A 861 3.19 -7.86 18.60
C LYS A 861 3.28 -8.64 17.28
N THR A 862 2.16 -9.15 16.80
CA THR A 862 2.12 -9.97 15.59
C THR A 862 2.45 -9.16 14.33
N LEU A 863 1.91 -7.94 14.22
CA LEU A 863 2.10 -7.07 13.07
C LEU A 863 3.26 -6.07 13.25
N ALA A 864 4.03 -6.19 14.31
CA ALA A 864 5.13 -5.29 14.66
C ALA A 864 4.71 -3.80 14.59
N LEU A 865 3.57 -3.46 15.22
CA LEU A 865 3.06 -2.10 15.27
C LEU A 865 3.78 -1.30 16.35
N THR A 866 4.13 -0.07 16.04
CA THR A 866 4.68 0.90 16.99
C THR A 866 3.58 1.46 17.92
N ASP A 867 3.96 2.14 18.99
CA ASP A 867 3.01 2.88 19.83
C ASP A 867 2.30 4.00 19.06
N ILE A 868 3.01 4.62 18.13
CA ILE A 868 2.48 5.63 17.20
C ILE A 868 1.40 5.01 16.31
N ASP A 869 1.68 3.84 15.70
CA ASP A 869 0.70 3.12 14.89
C ASP A 869 -0.57 2.80 15.69
N CYS A 870 -0.40 2.31 16.93
CA CYS A 870 -1.52 1.98 17.82
C CYS A 870 -2.40 3.20 18.13
N LYS A 871 -1.77 4.35 18.45
CA LYS A 871 -2.49 5.61 18.66
C LYS A 871 -3.30 5.99 17.43
N LYS A 872 -2.72 5.93 16.22
CA LYS A 872 -3.42 6.21 14.95
C LYS A 872 -4.59 5.25 14.70
N ILE A 873 -4.40 3.95 14.90
CA ILE A 873 -5.44 2.94 14.68
C ILE A 873 -6.66 3.20 15.56
N PHE A 874 -6.46 3.61 16.82
CA PHE A 874 -7.59 3.91 17.72
C PHE A 874 -8.30 5.23 17.40
N THR A 875 -7.78 6.05 16.48
CA THR A 875 -8.46 7.25 15.98
C THR A 875 -9.38 6.97 14.78
N ILE A 876 -9.32 5.76 14.21
CA ILE A 876 -10.15 5.38 13.04
C ILE A 876 -11.63 5.65 13.34
N ASN A 877 -12.31 6.37 12.46
CA ASN A 877 -13.70 6.80 12.53
C ASN A 877 -14.02 7.72 13.72
N ARG A 878 -13.04 8.37 14.37
CA ARG A 878 -13.23 9.13 15.61
C ARG A 878 -12.83 10.60 15.52
N LEU A 879 -11.86 10.96 14.66
CA LEU A 879 -11.25 12.29 14.64
C LEU A 879 -11.95 13.31 13.75
N GLU A 880 -12.90 12.94 12.92
CA GLU A 880 -13.26 13.83 11.82
C GLU A 880 -14.53 14.61 11.99
N ASN A 881 -14.50 15.86 11.45
CA ASN A 881 -15.70 16.60 11.14
C ASN A 881 -16.47 15.86 10.03
N LYS A 882 -17.64 15.32 10.39
CA LYS A 882 -18.54 14.59 9.50
C LYS A 882 -19.64 15.49 8.92
N GLU A 883 -19.65 16.77 9.27
CA GLU A 883 -20.66 17.70 8.79
C GLU A 883 -20.59 17.86 7.27
N GLY A 884 -21.71 17.69 6.62
CA GLY A 884 -21.84 17.83 5.16
C GLY A 884 -21.21 16.71 4.33
N ARG A 885 -20.63 15.66 4.96
CA ARG A 885 -20.05 14.51 4.28
C ARG A 885 -21.00 13.33 4.26
N SER A 886 -20.90 12.52 3.20
CA SER A 886 -21.55 11.20 3.16
C SER A 886 -20.96 10.26 4.20
N PRO A 887 -21.67 9.23 4.65
CA PRO A 887 -21.09 8.21 5.53
C PRO A 887 -19.85 7.60 4.89
N PHE A 888 -18.74 7.59 5.63
CA PHE A 888 -17.49 7.02 5.19
C PHE A 888 -16.87 6.15 6.29
N LYS A 889 -15.88 5.37 5.92
CA LYS A 889 -15.04 4.58 6.81
C LYS A 889 -13.60 5.02 6.67
N GLU A 890 -12.80 4.75 7.68
CA GLU A 890 -11.36 4.98 7.62
C GLU A 890 -10.61 3.66 7.74
N VAL A 891 -9.42 3.61 7.17
CA VAL A 891 -8.50 2.49 7.22
C VAL A 891 -7.10 3.00 7.57
N PHE A 892 -6.42 2.28 8.45
CA PHE A 892 -5.00 2.47 8.68
C PHE A 892 -4.21 1.62 7.69
N ILE A 893 -3.32 2.23 6.93
CA ILE A 893 -2.45 1.57 5.96
C ILE A 893 -1.01 1.77 6.39
N LYS A 894 -0.33 0.68 6.74
CA LYS A 894 1.09 0.64 7.06
C LYS A 894 1.88 0.07 5.88
N ARG A 895 2.86 0.82 5.41
CA ARG A 895 3.75 0.46 4.30
C ARG A 895 5.19 0.49 4.82
N GLY A 896 5.77 -0.67 5.02
CA GLY A 896 7.07 -0.78 5.69
C GLY A 896 7.02 -0.21 7.11
N GLN A 897 7.77 0.87 7.37
CA GLN A 897 7.82 1.51 8.68
C GLN A 897 6.76 2.61 8.86
N GLU A 898 6.20 3.14 7.78
CA GLU A 898 5.25 4.24 7.83
C GLU A 898 3.81 3.77 7.74
N GLY A 899 2.98 4.26 8.64
CA GLY A 899 1.55 4.00 8.68
C GLY A 899 0.73 5.27 8.84
N ASP A 900 -0.41 5.33 8.12
CA ASP A 900 -1.36 6.43 8.20
C ASP A 900 -2.81 5.99 8.08
N VAL A 901 -3.70 6.90 8.49
CA VAL A 901 -5.14 6.72 8.38
C VAL A 901 -5.68 7.48 7.18
N TYR A 902 -6.47 6.78 6.37
CA TYR A 902 -7.08 7.29 5.15
C TYR A 902 -8.59 7.05 5.17
N GLY A 903 -9.34 7.97 4.58
CA GLY A 903 -10.80 7.84 4.45
C GLY A 903 -11.19 7.08 3.18
N ILE A 904 -12.23 6.24 3.32
CA ILE A 904 -12.89 5.52 2.23
C ILE A 904 -14.27 6.12 2.10
N GLU A 905 -14.40 7.12 1.25
CA GLU A 905 -15.64 7.79 0.96
C GLU A 905 -15.98 7.58 -0.51
N GLU A 906 -17.14 7.02 -0.81
CA GLU A 906 -17.53 6.62 -2.15
C GLU A 906 -18.87 7.26 -2.55
N PRO A 907 -19.03 7.63 -3.83
CA PRO A 907 -20.32 8.11 -4.33
C PRO A 907 -21.37 7.00 -4.33
N PRO A 908 -22.65 7.35 -4.41
CA PRO A 908 -23.74 6.38 -4.46
C PRO A 908 -23.58 5.33 -5.58
N GLU A 909 -23.05 5.71 -6.72
CA GLU A 909 -22.82 4.85 -7.87
C GLU A 909 -21.81 3.74 -7.55
N CYS A 910 -20.70 4.09 -6.92
CA CYS A 910 -19.69 3.13 -6.45
C CYS A 910 -20.25 2.27 -5.31
N TYR A 911 -20.94 2.87 -4.34
CA TYR A 911 -21.58 2.14 -3.25
C TYR A 911 -22.51 1.04 -3.77
N MET A 912 -23.36 1.35 -4.75
CA MET A 912 -24.29 0.38 -5.32
C MET A 912 -23.61 -0.74 -6.10
N SER A 913 -22.43 -0.51 -6.68
CA SER A 913 -21.63 -1.57 -7.30
C SER A 913 -20.96 -2.49 -6.28
N TYR A 914 -20.75 -2.04 -5.03
CA TYR A 914 -20.08 -2.79 -3.96
C TYR A 914 -21.06 -3.41 -2.95
N THR A 915 -22.33 -3.05 -3.00
CA THR A 915 -23.28 -3.44 -1.95
C THR A 915 -23.35 -4.95 -1.77
N THR A 916 -23.24 -5.38 -0.51
CA THR A 916 -23.44 -6.77 -0.07
C THR A 916 -24.85 -7.00 0.48
N GLU A 917 -25.63 -5.94 0.60
CA GLU A 917 -27.00 -5.99 1.11
C GLU A 917 -27.95 -6.70 0.14
N LYS A 918 -28.51 -7.82 0.55
CA LYS A 918 -29.37 -8.67 -0.30
C LYS A 918 -30.53 -7.91 -0.94
N VAL A 919 -31.15 -7.00 -0.18
CA VAL A 919 -32.29 -6.20 -0.65
C VAL A 919 -31.88 -5.24 -1.78
N GLU A 920 -30.74 -4.60 -1.65
CA GLU A 920 -30.20 -3.70 -2.66
C GLU A 920 -29.76 -4.47 -3.92
N LYS A 921 -29.10 -5.62 -3.76
CA LYS A 921 -28.75 -6.51 -4.87
C LYS A 921 -30.00 -6.97 -5.64
N LEU A 922 -31.07 -7.36 -4.94
CA LEU A 922 -32.34 -7.75 -5.58
C LEU A 922 -32.98 -6.59 -6.34
N ALA A 923 -32.94 -5.38 -5.77
CA ALA A 923 -33.47 -4.19 -6.44
C ALA A 923 -32.67 -3.87 -7.72
N LEU A 924 -31.33 -3.95 -7.70
CA LEU A 924 -30.51 -3.77 -8.90
C LEU A 924 -30.79 -4.85 -9.96
N LYS A 925 -30.91 -6.13 -9.57
CA LYS A 925 -31.28 -7.23 -10.48
C LYS A 925 -32.66 -6.98 -11.10
N LEU A 926 -33.59 -6.41 -10.33
CA LEU A 926 -34.92 -6.04 -10.83
C LEU A 926 -34.84 -4.89 -11.86
N TYR A 927 -34.05 -3.84 -11.59
CA TYR A 927 -33.80 -2.75 -12.54
C TYR A 927 -33.18 -3.27 -13.84
N LYS A 928 -32.13 -4.11 -13.75
CA LYS A 928 -31.50 -4.75 -14.90
C LYS A 928 -32.52 -5.55 -15.75
N LYS A 929 -33.41 -6.30 -15.10
CA LYS A 929 -34.45 -7.10 -15.76
C LYS A 929 -35.52 -6.25 -16.43
N ILE A 930 -35.99 -5.19 -15.75
CA ILE A 930 -37.05 -4.33 -16.28
C ILE A 930 -36.56 -3.49 -17.44
N LEU A 931 -35.36 -2.92 -17.32
CA LEU A 931 -34.78 -2.03 -18.33
C LEU A 931 -34.06 -2.81 -19.45
N GLN A 932 -33.92 -4.13 -19.32
CA GLN A 932 -33.13 -4.99 -20.23
C GLN A 932 -31.75 -4.39 -20.58
N CYS A 933 -31.05 -3.87 -19.56
CA CYS A 933 -29.80 -3.15 -19.70
C CYS A 933 -28.67 -3.90 -18.99
N ASP A 934 -27.44 -3.44 -19.20
CA ASP A 934 -26.27 -3.92 -18.47
C ASP A 934 -26.28 -3.46 -16.99
N HIS A 935 -25.26 -3.88 -16.24
CA HIS A 935 -25.18 -3.57 -14.82
C HIS A 935 -24.93 -2.08 -14.56
N GLN A 936 -24.13 -1.40 -15.40
CA GLN A 936 -23.85 0.02 -15.30
C GLN A 936 -25.14 0.84 -15.40
N HIS A 937 -25.91 0.65 -16.48
CA HIS A 937 -27.17 1.40 -16.68
C HIS A 937 -28.21 1.11 -15.60
N ALA A 938 -28.21 -0.11 -15.04
CA ALA A 938 -29.06 -0.43 -13.89
C ALA A 938 -28.67 0.38 -12.65
N ILE A 939 -27.37 0.54 -12.36
CA ILE A 939 -26.86 1.38 -11.27
C ILE A 939 -27.23 2.84 -11.50
N GLU A 940 -26.98 3.36 -12.71
CA GLU A 940 -27.33 4.75 -13.07
C GLU A 940 -28.80 5.05 -12.85
N ALA A 941 -29.68 4.17 -13.35
CA ALA A 941 -31.12 4.31 -13.21
C ALA A 941 -31.56 4.25 -11.75
N PHE A 942 -31.07 3.27 -11.00
CA PHE A 942 -31.39 3.12 -9.59
C PHE A 942 -30.97 4.36 -8.78
N VAL A 943 -29.73 4.82 -8.94
CA VAL A 943 -29.18 5.96 -8.20
C VAL A 943 -29.93 7.25 -8.58
N ARG A 944 -30.23 7.44 -9.85
CA ARG A 944 -31.02 8.58 -10.31
C ARG A 944 -32.40 8.61 -9.67
N ASP A 945 -33.09 7.47 -9.65
CA ASP A 945 -34.45 7.37 -9.10
C ASP A 945 -34.44 7.46 -7.57
N TRP A 946 -33.40 6.90 -6.92
CA TRP A 946 -33.14 7.06 -5.49
C TRP A 946 -32.97 8.55 -5.12
N LYS A 947 -32.06 9.27 -5.80
CA LYS A 947 -31.86 10.72 -5.60
C LYS A 947 -33.15 11.53 -5.80
N ARG A 948 -33.97 11.20 -6.81
CA ARG A 948 -35.27 11.86 -7.07
C ARG A 948 -36.31 11.56 -6.01
N SER A 949 -36.26 10.41 -5.37
CA SER A 949 -37.23 10.02 -4.34
C SER A 949 -37.12 10.82 -3.04
N GLY A 950 -36.02 11.49 -2.79
CA GLY A 950 -35.72 12.19 -1.54
C GLY A 950 -35.48 11.27 -0.31
N ILE A 951 -35.54 9.95 -0.48
CA ILE A 951 -35.27 8.97 0.58
C ILE A 951 -33.76 8.96 0.88
N LYS A 952 -33.42 9.15 2.16
CA LYS A 952 -31.99 9.23 2.57
C LYS A 952 -31.27 7.90 2.44
N SER A 953 -31.91 6.78 2.73
CA SER A 953 -31.32 5.45 2.74
C SER A 953 -31.57 4.70 1.44
N SER A 954 -30.50 4.21 0.79
CA SER A 954 -30.57 3.31 -0.36
C SER A 954 -31.34 2.03 -0.06
N LEU A 955 -31.15 1.49 1.13
CA LEU A 955 -31.84 0.28 1.60
C LEU A 955 -33.35 0.49 1.74
N GLU A 956 -33.78 1.64 2.28
CA GLU A 956 -35.20 1.99 2.35
C GLU A 956 -35.80 2.17 0.96
N PHE A 957 -35.09 2.85 0.07
CA PHE A 957 -35.51 2.99 -1.32
C PHE A 957 -35.63 1.64 -2.02
N ALA A 958 -34.63 0.76 -1.87
CA ALA A 958 -34.63 -0.59 -2.42
C ALA A 958 -35.84 -1.41 -1.91
N ARG A 959 -36.13 -1.36 -0.60
CA ARG A 959 -37.32 -2.01 -0.02
C ARG A 959 -38.62 -1.46 -0.61
N LYS A 960 -38.73 -0.15 -0.78
CA LYS A 960 -39.88 0.48 -1.42
C LYS A 960 -40.11 -0.05 -2.83
N VAL A 961 -39.04 -0.02 -3.66
CA VAL A 961 -39.09 -0.50 -5.04
C VAL A 961 -39.50 -1.98 -5.13
N LEU A 962 -38.99 -2.82 -4.27
CA LEU A 962 -39.33 -4.25 -4.26
C LEU A 962 -40.73 -4.52 -3.79
N LYS A 963 -41.26 -3.75 -2.81
CA LYS A 963 -42.64 -3.82 -2.36
C LYS A 963 -43.63 -3.37 -3.45
N GLU A 964 -43.38 -2.22 -4.09
CA GLU A 964 -44.19 -1.71 -5.19
C GLU A 964 -44.31 -2.71 -6.35
N ARG A 965 -43.29 -3.51 -6.58
CA ARG A 965 -43.24 -4.54 -7.63
C ARG A 965 -43.59 -5.96 -7.16
N LYS A 966 -44.08 -6.13 -5.91
CA LYS A 966 -44.50 -7.41 -5.32
C LYS A 966 -43.39 -8.50 -5.34
N VAL A 967 -42.14 -8.10 -5.18
CA VAL A 967 -41.00 -9.02 -5.10
C VAL A 967 -40.68 -9.41 -3.65
N LEU A 968 -41.05 -8.53 -2.69
CA LEU A 968 -41.03 -8.81 -1.26
C LEU A 968 -42.45 -8.80 -0.73
N ASP A 969 -42.86 -9.86 -0.06
CA ASP A 969 -44.06 -9.86 0.80
C ASP A 969 -43.83 -9.03 2.07
N ASN A 970 -44.82 -8.52 2.69
CA ASN A 970 -44.88 -7.53 3.77
C ASN A 970 -43.84 -7.70 4.90
#